data_aae7b5e65da93f39de2e1e9fc1022d26
#
_entry.id   aae7b5e65da93f39de2e1e9fc1022d26
#
_cell.length_a   1.000
_cell.length_b   1.000
_cell.length_c   1.000
_cell.angle_alpha   90.00
_cell.angle_beta   90.00
_cell.angle_gamma   90.00
#
_symmetry.space_group_name_H-M   'P 1'
#
loop_
_entity.id
_entity.type
_entity.pdbx_description
1 polymer ?
#
loop_
_entity_poly.entity_id
_entity_poly.type
_entity_poly.pdbx_seq_one_letter_code
_entity_poly.pdbx_strand_id
1 'polypeptide(L)'
;MKSFVITLLFIFTIQFLSPTNAQEFEMKYFQDNPEVYFTFNISERSELNTLTNIISIDNVTGYKVFAYANENEMKEFLSLGYKFDVLTHSGLLIEPEMSSDLESINDWNVYPTYDAYVNMMYQFAADYPQICQLIDAGNSVQGRKILFVKISDNVEVKEPEPQFMYTSTMHGDETTGYILMLRLIDSLLTSYNTDPRITNLINNAEIWINPLANPDGTYRSGNNTVSGATRSNFNNYDLNRNFPDPINGVHTNQQIETTRFRNLQEANNFLLIANFHGGAEVVNYPWDRWANTGAGSKVHADQSWYQFISHLYADTCQLFSSSGYMSGFDDGITNGGDWYVISGGRQDYTNYYRWGREVTIEISNTKMPAASLLPNFWEYNKRSFLTYMESVLYGVKGIVTDTISRPLKAKVTVLSHDVDNSQVWSDSTTGFYLRMLAPGTYTFKFEAAEYYDTTISNVTLSSYFSVNELNVRMRPLIPVPVELASFTAIVLNKNVTLNWVTSSEINNRGFEIERKVISLQSSVSNSEYHMIGFLEGNGTTTETKYYSFIEKELPAGSYQYRIKQIDFDGTFKYFNLTETIEIDLPAVLELAQNYPNPFNPSTMIKYSIPNAGTGLALSVTLKVYDVLGKEITTLVNEYKTAGSYKVEFDAGGLSSGVYYYQLRADDYIETKKLVLIR
;
A
#
# COMPACT_ATOMS: atom_id res chain seq x y z
N MET A 1 -71.52 -9.24 -39.08
CA MET A 1 -70.36 -8.35 -39.07
C MET A 1 -69.14 -9.20 -38.75
N LYS A 2 -68.34 -9.51 -39.77
CA LYS A 2 -67.10 -10.30 -39.60
C LYS A 2 -65.93 -9.32 -39.45
N SER A 3 -65.26 -9.40 -38.32
CA SER A 3 -64.07 -8.62 -38.04
C SER A 3 -62.86 -9.33 -38.66
N PHE A 4 -62.15 -8.64 -39.56
CA PHE A 4 -60.90 -9.09 -40.15
C PHE A 4 -59.77 -8.63 -39.25
N VAL A 5 -59.03 -9.58 -38.66
CA VAL A 5 -57.75 -9.32 -38.00
C VAL A 5 -56.67 -9.47 -39.08
N ILE A 6 -55.99 -8.37 -39.38
CA ILE A 6 -54.80 -8.39 -40.26
C ILE A 6 -53.59 -8.62 -39.34
N THR A 7 -53.02 -9.81 -39.41
CA THR A 7 -51.73 -10.12 -38.77
C THR A 7 -50.63 -9.65 -39.74
N LEU A 8 -49.92 -8.59 -39.36
CA LEU A 8 -48.69 -8.15 -40.09
C LEU A 8 -47.54 -9.11 -39.71
N LEU A 9 -47.18 -9.96 -40.61
CA LEU A 9 -45.92 -10.75 -40.54
C LEU A 9 -44.76 -9.84 -40.91
N PHE A 10 -43.98 -9.44 -39.93
CA PHE A 10 -42.65 -8.86 -40.19
C PHE A 10 -41.70 -10.00 -40.57
N ILE A 11 -41.40 -10.13 -41.87
CA ILE A 11 -40.34 -11.00 -42.35
C ILE A 11 -39.03 -10.25 -42.14
N PHE A 12 -38.29 -10.58 -41.09
CA PHE A 12 -36.88 -10.19 -40.96
C PHE A 12 -36.11 -10.99 -42.03
N THR A 13 -35.76 -10.33 -43.11
CA THR A 13 -34.74 -10.84 -44.04
C THR A 13 -33.38 -10.67 -43.39
N ILE A 14 -32.87 -11.78 -42.81
CA ILE A 14 -31.45 -11.89 -42.48
C ILE A 14 -30.71 -11.83 -43.82
N GLN A 15 -30.14 -10.68 -44.16
CA GLN A 15 -29.17 -10.58 -45.22
C GLN A 15 -27.90 -11.30 -44.74
N PHE A 16 -27.71 -12.51 -45.20
CA PHE A 16 -26.38 -13.13 -45.19
C PHE A 16 -25.49 -12.26 -46.09
N LEU A 17 -24.58 -11.49 -45.49
CA LEU A 17 -23.51 -10.86 -46.25
C LEU A 17 -22.72 -11.99 -46.92
N SER A 18 -22.62 -11.92 -48.22
CA SER A 18 -21.86 -12.85 -49.04
C SER A 18 -20.39 -12.81 -48.61
N PRO A 19 -19.64 -13.97 -48.64
CA PRO A 19 -18.22 -13.99 -48.29
C PRO A 19 -17.46 -12.96 -49.16
N THR A 20 -16.88 -11.96 -48.51
CA THR A 20 -16.06 -10.94 -49.20
C THR A 20 -14.65 -11.51 -49.38
N ASN A 21 -14.11 -11.42 -50.57
CA ASN A 21 -12.70 -11.66 -50.84
C ASN A 21 -11.88 -10.52 -50.19
N ALA A 22 -10.67 -10.80 -49.69
CA ALA A 22 -9.76 -9.81 -49.09
C ALA A 22 -9.54 -8.57 -50.02
N GLN A 23 -9.76 -8.67 -51.28
CA GLN A 23 -9.66 -7.57 -52.27
C GLN A 23 -10.89 -6.66 -52.33
N GLU A 24 -12.01 -7.01 -51.71
CA GLU A 24 -13.28 -6.26 -51.77
C GLU A 24 -13.65 -5.54 -50.47
N PHE A 25 -12.85 -5.73 -49.35
CA PHE A 25 -13.11 -5.04 -48.08
C PHE A 25 -12.83 -3.54 -48.23
N GLU A 26 -13.90 -2.73 -48.14
CA GLU A 26 -13.78 -1.28 -48.28
C GLU A 26 -13.32 -0.64 -46.96
N MET A 27 -12.13 -0.06 -46.93
CA MET A 27 -11.56 0.62 -45.75
C MET A 27 -12.43 1.80 -45.25
N LYS A 28 -13.39 2.28 -46.07
CA LYS A 28 -14.40 3.25 -45.60
C LYS A 28 -15.26 2.71 -44.43
N TYR A 29 -15.31 1.39 -44.20
CA TYR A 29 -15.97 0.79 -43.06
C TYR A 29 -15.57 1.46 -41.74
N PHE A 30 -14.29 1.84 -41.62
CA PHE A 30 -13.76 2.46 -40.42
C PHE A 30 -14.13 3.96 -40.25
N GLN A 31 -14.83 4.57 -41.21
CA GLN A 31 -15.40 5.92 -41.03
C GLN A 31 -16.53 5.92 -40.00
N ASP A 32 -17.28 4.81 -39.93
CA ASP A 32 -18.45 4.66 -39.05
C ASP A 32 -18.21 3.65 -37.91
N ASN A 33 -17.18 2.81 -38.02
CA ASN A 33 -16.89 1.73 -37.07
C ASN A 33 -15.44 1.78 -36.55
N PRO A 34 -15.21 1.72 -35.25
CA PRO A 34 -13.86 1.81 -34.66
C PRO A 34 -13.02 0.56 -34.90
N GLU A 35 -13.65 -0.60 -35.02
CA GLU A 35 -13.04 -1.90 -35.20
C GLU A 35 -13.94 -2.83 -36.03
N VAL A 36 -13.37 -3.86 -36.64
CA VAL A 36 -14.09 -4.91 -37.36
C VAL A 36 -13.93 -6.24 -36.65
N TYR A 37 -15.04 -6.99 -36.51
CA TYR A 37 -15.01 -8.38 -36.04
C TYR A 37 -15.11 -9.31 -37.23
N PHE A 38 -14.20 -10.29 -37.35
CA PHE A 38 -14.11 -11.15 -38.52
C PHE A 38 -13.55 -12.52 -38.17
N THR A 39 -13.68 -13.45 -39.11
CA THR A 39 -13.18 -14.83 -38.98
C THR A 39 -12.44 -15.25 -40.23
N PHE A 40 -11.41 -16.07 -40.05
CA PHE A 40 -10.63 -16.66 -41.14
C PHE A 40 -10.04 -18.03 -40.72
N ASN A 41 -9.41 -18.72 -41.67
CA ASN A 41 -8.74 -19.99 -41.37
C ASN A 41 -7.23 -19.86 -41.53
N ILE A 42 -6.50 -20.48 -40.62
CA ILE A 42 -5.05 -20.71 -40.71
C ILE A 42 -4.75 -22.12 -41.20
N SER A 43 -3.54 -22.34 -41.73
CA SER A 43 -3.08 -23.68 -42.18
C SER A 43 -2.41 -24.45 -41.03
N GLU A 44 -1.75 -23.73 -40.14
CA GLU A 44 -1.05 -24.30 -38.97
C GLU A 44 -1.12 -23.32 -37.77
N ARG A 45 -1.17 -23.89 -36.55
CA ARG A 45 -1.28 -23.10 -35.32
C ARG A 45 -0.09 -22.16 -35.05
N SER A 46 1.08 -22.47 -35.65
CA SER A 46 2.29 -21.63 -35.57
C SER A 46 2.08 -20.22 -36.14
N GLU A 47 1.13 -20.04 -37.09
CA GLU A 47 0.77 -18.74 -37.65
C GLU A 47 0.25 -17.76 -36.58
N LEU A 48 -0.37 -18.28 -35.53
CA LEU A 48 -0.87 -17.46 -34.38
C LEU A 48 0.23 -16.62 -33.72
N ASN A 49 1.49 -17.10 -33.72
CA ASN A 49 2.62 -16.35 -33.15
C ASN A 49 2.91 -15.04 -33.88
N THR A 50 2.62 -14.97 -35.18
CA THR A 50 2.76 -13.77 -36.00
C THR A 50 1.49 -12.94 -35.92
N LEU A 51 0.33 -13.57 -36.07
CA LEU A 51 -0.97 -12.92 -36.11
C LEU A 51 -1.32 -12.17 -34.82
N THR A 52 -0.94 -12.70 -33.65
CA THR A 52 -1.18 -12.04 -32.37
C THR A 52 -0.47 -10.68 -32.19
N ASN A 53 0.53 -10.39 -33.04
CA ASN A 53 1.21 -9.08 -33.05
C ASN A 53 0.60 -8.10 -34.07
N ILE A 54 -0.36 -8.55 -34.91
CA ILE A 54 -0.96 -7.78 -36.00
C ILE A 54 -2.43 -7.46 -35.69
N ILE A 55 -3.17 -8.45 -35.19
CA ILE A 55 -4.61 -8.36 -34.91
C ILE A 55 -4.91 -8.85 -33.49
N SER A 56 -6.04 -8.42 -32.95
CA SER A 56 -6.55 -8.89 -31.67
C SER A 56 -7.28 -10.22 -31.85
N ILE A 57 -6.58 -11.35 -31.66
CA ILE A 57 -7.20 -12.68 -31.66
C ILE A 57 -8.14 -12.79 -30.47
N ASP A 58 -9.39 -13.18 -30.74
CA ASP A 58 -10.47 -13.29 -29.78
C ASP A 58 -10.71 -14.76 -29.35
N ASN A 59 -10.75 -15.65 -30.35
CA ASN A 59 -10.93 -17.09 -30.12
C ASN A 59 -10.33 -17.91 -31.26
N VAL A 60 -9.97 -19.16 -30.95
CA VAL A 60 -9.48 -20.13 -31.94
C VAL A 60 -10.15 -21.49 -31.71
N THR A 61 -10.89 -21.96 -32.72
CA THR A 61 -11.52 -23.27 -32.70
C THR A 61 -10.94 -24.15 -33.83
N GLY A 62 -10.10 -25.09 -33.47
CA GLY A 62 -9.33 -25.87 -34.49
C GLY A 62 -8.36 -24.95 -35.24
N TYR A 63 -8.65 -24.73 -36.53
CA TYR A 63 -7.91 -23.85 -37.42
C TYR A 63 -8.69 -22.56 -37.77
N LYS A 64 -9.87 -22.42 -37.24
CA LYS A 64 -10.70 -21.21 -37.45
C LYS A 64 -10.40 -20.16 -36.36
N VAL A 65 -9.99 -18.99 -36.82
CA VAL A 65 -9.64 -17.85 -35.96
C VAL A 65 -10.77 -16.81 -36.00
N PHE A 66 -11.11 -16.28 -34.85
CA PHE A 66 -11.97 -15.14 -34.66
C PHE A 66 -11.12 -13.98 -34.15
N ALA A 67 -11.28 -12.79 -34.74
CA ALA A 67 -10.42 -11.66 -34.39
C ALA A 67 -11.11 -10.33 -34.55
N TYR A 68 -10.58 -9.35 -33.83
CA TYR A 68 -10.88 -7.93 -34.03
C TYR A 68 -9.67 -7.24 -34.65
N ALA A 69 -9.94 -6.18 -35.42
CA ALA A 69 -8.90 -5.30 -35.92
C ALA A 69 -9.41 -3.86 -36.05
N ASN A 70 -8.59 -2.89 -35.64
CA ASN A 70 -8.76 -1.50 -35.99
C ASN A 70 -8.31 -1.23 -37.45
N GLU A 71 -8.43 0.01 -37.91
CA GLU A 71 -8.09 0.35 -39.29
C GLU A 71 -6.64 0.01 -39.70
N ASN A 72 -5.69 0.25 -38.82
CA ASN A 72 -4.26 -0.02 -39.09
C ASN A 72 -3.94 -1.51 -39.08
N GLU A 73 -4.45 -2.22 -38.07
CA GLU A 73 -4.33 -3.67 -37.94
C GLU A 73 -4.97 -4.38 -39.14
N MET A 74 -6.14 -3.93 -39.59
CA MET A 74 -6.79 -4.49 -40.78
C MET A 74 -5.99 -4.25 -42.07
N LYS A 75 -5.35 -3.09 -42.23
CA LYS A 75 -4.45 -2.83 -43.37
C LYS A 75 -3.30 -3.82 -43.41
N GLU A 76 -2.70 -4.10 -42.24
CA GLU A 76 -1.60 -5.05 -42.14
C GLU A 76 -2.07 -6.48 -42.37
N PHE A 77 -3.21 -6.88 -41.78
CA PHE A 77 -3.83 -8.18 -42.00
C PHE A 77 -4.14 -8.47 -43.48
N LEU A 78 -4.73 -7.48 -44.20
CA LEU A 78 -5.03 -7.60 -45.59
C LEU A 78 -3.79 -7.87 -46.47
N SER A 79 -2.61 -7.38 -46.05
CA SER A 79 -1.35 -7.60 -46.76
C SER A 79 -0.88 -9.07 -46.70
N LEU A 80 -1.40 -9.87 -45.75
CA LEU A 80 -1.09 -11.29 -45.58
C LEU A 80 -1.87 -12.20 -46.54
N GLY A 81 -2.95 -11.67 -47.17
CA GLY A 81 -3.70 -12.36 -48.19
C GLY A 81 -4.68 -13.45 -47.70
N TYR A 82 -5.01 -13.49 -46.43
CA TYR A 82 -6.05 -14.40 -45.91
C TYR A 82 -7.42 -14.11 -46.51
N LYS A 83 -8.20 -15.16 -46.74
CA LYS A 83 -9.65 -15.02 -46.98
C LYS A 83 -10.35 -14.97 -45.63
N PHE A 84 -11.29 -14.05 -45.49
CA PHE A 84 -12.02 -13.82 -44.23
C PHE A 84 -13.48 -13.44 -44.49
N ASP A 85 -14.29 -13.62 -43.45
CA ASP A 85 -15.69 -13.21 -43.41
C ASP A 85 -15.87 -12.20 -42.28
N VAL A 86 -16.51 -11.04 -42.57
CA VAL A 86 -16.89 -10.05 -41.56
C VAL A 86 -18.09 -10.57 -40.77
N LEU A 87 -17.99 -10.48 -39.44
CA LEU A 87 -19.04 -10.90 -38.51
C LEU A 87 -19.77 -9.67 -37.92
N THR A 88 -20.98 -9.90 -37.43
CA THR A 88 -21.71 -8.86 -36.69
C THR A 88 -20.96 -8.62 -35.37
N HIS A 89 -20.68 -7.36 -35.05
CA HIS A 89 -20.01 -6.97 -33.82
C HIS A 89 -20.85 -7.36 -32.61
N SER A 90 -20.23 -7.91 -31.56
CA SER A 90 -20.88 -8.39 -30.34
C SER A 90 -21.75 -7.34 -29.65
N GLY A 91 -21.28 -6.10 -29.59
CA GLY A 91 -22.01 -4.96 -29.01
C GLY A 91 -23.30 -4.56 -29.74
N LEU A 92 -23.56 -5.12 -30.94
CA LEU A 92 -24.74 -4.87 -31.74
C LEU A 92 -25.71 -6.06 -31.79
N LEU A 93 -25.40 -7.16 -31.13
CA LEU A 93 -26.21 -8.39 -31.21
C LEU A 93 -27.52 -8.31 -30.41
N ILE A 94 -27.57 -7.46 -29.41
CA ILE A 94 -28.75 -7.29 -28.55
C ILE A 94 -29.02 -5.79 -28.30
N GLU A 95 -30.27 -5.47 -27.96
CA GLU A 95 -30.62 -4.18 -27.35
C GLU A 95 -30.66 -4.39 -25.85
N PRO A 96 -29.72 -3.81 -25.07
CA PRO A 96 -29.64 -4.04 -23.63
C PRO A 96 -30.74 -3.29 -22.88
N GLU A 97 -31.33 -3.93 -21.86
CA GLU A 97 -32.19 -3.25 -20.91
C GLU A 97 -31.34 -2.39 -19.97
N MET A 98 -31.53 -1.07 -20.00
CA MET A 98 -30.78 -0.07 -19.24
C MET A 98 -31.60 0.50 -18.11
N SER A 99 -30.96 0.84 -16.98
CA SER A 99 -31.60 1.61 -15.90
C SER A 99 -30.66 2.69 -15.37
N SER A 100 -31.25 3.85 -15.04
CA SER A 100 -30.61 4.90 -14.22
C SER A 100 -31.12 4.90 -12.78
N ASP A 101 -32.13 4.08 -12.46
CA ASP A 101 -32.74 3.96 -11.16
C ASP A 101 -32.04 2.88 -10.34
N LEU A 102 -31.43 3.28 -9.21
CA LEU A 102 -30.68 2.37 -8.35
C LEU A 102 -31.52 1.27 -7.75
N GLU A 103 -32.82 1.51 -7.45
CA GLU A 103 -33.71 0.50 -6.92
C GLU A 103 -33.93 -0.61 -7.95
N SER A 104 -34.17 -0.25 -9.21
CA SER A 104 -34.33 -1.22 -10.30
C SER A 104 -33.04 -1.98 -10.61
N ILE A 105 -31.85 -1.35 -10.45
CA ILE A 105 -30.57 -2.00 -10.69
C ILE A 105 -30.29 -3.10 -9.64
N ASN A 106 -30.76 -2.94 -8.42
CA ASN A 106 -30.58 -3.92 -7.34
C ASN A 106 -31.29 -5.27 -7.58
N ASP A 107 -32.15 -5.38 -8.58
CA ASP A 107 -32.64 -6.66 -9.09
C ASP A 107 -31.61 -7.42 -9.93
N TRP A 108 -30.52 -6.75 -10.34
CA TRP A 108 -29.37 -7.29 -11.09
C TRP A 108 -29.74 -7.92 -12.45
N ASN A 109 -30.81 -7.46 -13.06
CA ASN A 109 -31.35 -7.92 -14.35
C ASN A 109 -31.46 -6.79 -15.38
N VAL A 110 -30.72 -5.69 -15.18
CA VAL A 110 -30.57 -4.56 -16.09
C VAL A 110 -29.13 -4.08 -16.09
N TYR A 111 -28.73 -3.37 -17.14
CA TYR A 111 -27.44 -2.69 -17.18
C TYR A 111 -27.59 -1.26 -16.63
N PRO A 112 -26.72 -0.78 -15.75
CA PRO A 112 -26.75 0.61 -15.30
C PRO A 112 -26.32 1.57 -16.41
N THR A 113 -26.84 2.78 -16.41
CA THR A 113 -26.20 3.90 -17.12
C THR A 113 -24.83 4.20 -16.47
N TYR A 114 -23.92 4.85 -17.19
CA TYR A 114 -22.61 5.19 -16.63
C TYR A 114 -22.72 6.02 -15.35
N ASP A 115 -23.61 7.00 -15.32
CA ASP A 115 -23.80 7.85 -14.13
C ASP A 115 -24.37 7.06 -12.94
N ALA A 116 -25.28 6.10 -13.21
CA ALA A 116 -25.79 5.19 -12.17
C ALA A 116 -24.67 4.29 -11.63
N TYR A 117 -23.83 3.73 -12.50
CA TYR A 117 -22.65 2.96 -12.07
C TYR A 117 -21.74 3.77 -11.15
N VAL A 118 -21.39 5.00 -11.56
CA VAL A 118 -20.55 5.87 -10.74
C VAL A 118 -21.20 6.11 -9.38
N ASN A 119 -22.49 6.45 -9.37
CA ASN A 119 -23.22 6.68 -8.11
C ASN A 119 -23.23 5.45 -7.22
N MET A 120 -23.44 4.24 -7.77
CA MET A 120 -23.36 2.98 -6.99
C MET A 120 -22.00 2.80 -6.32
N MET A 121 -20.90 3.03 -7.07
CA MET A 121 -19.55 2.87 -6.54
C MET A 121 -19.26 3.85 -5.38
N TYR A 122 -19.76 5.09 -5.48
CA TYR A 122 -19.68 6.06 -4.38
C TYR A 122 -20.57 5.67 -3.20
N GLN A 123 -21.78 5.13 -3.47
CA GLN A 123 -22.74 4.75 -2.45
C GLN A 123 -22.24 3.58 -1.60
N PHE A 124 -21.58 2.58 -2.19
CA PHE A 124 -20.96 1.48 -1.43
C PHE A 124 -19.99 1.98 -0.34
N ALA A 125 -19.11 2.91 -0.68
CA ALA A 125 -18.20 3.48 0.30
C ALA A 125 -18.91 4.40 1.32
N ALA A 126 -19.97 5.10 0.92
CA ALA A 126 -20.73 5.96 1.81
C ALA A 126 -21.57 5.17 2.83
N ASP A 127 -22.13 4.03 2.43
CA ASP A 127 -22.98 3.19 3.30
C ASP A 127 -22.15 2.31 4.25
N TYR A 128 -20.93 1.93 3.83
CA TYR A 128 -20.05 1.03 4.59
C TYR A 128 -18.65 1.63 4.86
N PRO A 129 -18.52 2.86 5.39
CA PRO A 129 -17.25 3.57 5.47
C PRO A 129 -16.21 2.90 6.37
N GLN A 130 -16.61 1.98 7.24
CA GLN A 130 -15.71 1.25 8.15
C GLN A 130 -14.95 0.12 7.43
N ILE A 131 -15.55 -0.45 6.37
CA ILE A 131 -15.02 -1.63 5.68
C ILE A 131 -14.89 -1.45 4.16
N CYS A 132 -15.31 -0.31 3.61
CA CYS A 132 -15.27 -0.03 2.18
C CYS A 132 -14.71 1.36 1.91
N GLN A 133 -13.70 1.43 1.05
CA GLN A 133 -13.10 2.66 0.55
C GLN A 133 -13.18 2.70 -0.97
N LEU A 134 -13.65 3.83 -1.52
CA LEU A 134 -13.61 4.07 -2.96
C LEU A 134 -12.20 4.53 -3.37
N ILE A 135 -11.65 3.89 -4.40
CA ILE A 135 -10.35 4.23 -4.99
C ILE A 135 -10.58 4.68 -6.43
N ASP A 136 -10.26 5.93 -6.72
CA ASP A 136 -10.24 6.50 -8.07
C ASP A 136 -8.85 6.31 -8.67
N ALA A 137 -8.71 5.33 -9.57
CA ALA A 137 -7.43 5.06 -10.27
C ALA A 137 -7.13 6.11 -11.36
N GLY A 138 -8.05 7.01 -11.64
CA GLY A 138 -7.96 8.07 -12.63
C GLY A 138 -8.94 7.89 -13.78
N ASN A 139 -8.74 8.66 -14.83
CA ASN A 139 -9.69 8.71 -15.94
C ASN A 139 -9.18 7.91 -17.15
N SER A 140 -10.13 7.38 -17.94
CA SER A 140 -9.97 6.85 -19.30
C SER A 140 -9.67 7.96 -20.30
N VAL A 141 -9.51 7.61 -21.58
CA VAL A 141 -9.28 8.57 -22.68
C VAL A 141 -10.39 9.63 -22.79
N GLN A 142 -11.66 9.24 -22.63
CA GLN A 142 -12.83 10.14 -22.70
C GLN A 142 -13.15 10.81 -21.35
N GLY A 143 -12.32 10.61 -20.35
CA GLY A 143 -12.49 11.21 -19.03
C GLY A 143 -13.44 10.46 -18.09
N ARG A 144 -13.91 9.26 -18.46
CA ARG A 144 -14.68 8.40 -17.58
C ARG A 144 -13.78 7.79 -16.50
N LYS A 145 -14.31 7.67 -15.29
CA LYS A 145 -13.55 7.18 -14.13
C LYS A 145 -13.30 5.67 -14.18
N ILE A 146 -12.12 5.26 -13.73
CA ILE A 146 -11.75 3.87 -13.46
C ILE A 146 -11.77 3.71 -11.94
N LEU A 147 -12.84 3.09 -11.43
CA LEU A 147 -13.12 3.02 -9.99
C LEU A 147 -12.91 1.61 -9.45
N PHE A 148 -12.32 1.55 -8.28
CA PHE A 148 -12.24 0.35 -7.45
C PHE A 148 -12.93 0.59 -6.13
N VAL A 149 -13.43 -0.47 -5.51
CA VAL A 149 -13.64 -0.49 -4.08
C VAL A 149 -12.55 -1.34 -3.43
N LYS A 150 -12.06 -0.88 -2.30
CA LYS A 150 -11.22 -1.64 -1.38
C LYS A 150 -12.06 -2.02 -0.18
N ILE A 151 -12.08 -3.32 0.18
CA ILE A 151 -12.86 -3.88 1.28
C ILE A 151 -11.90 -4.60 2.23
N SER A 152 -11.93 -4.24 3.50
CA SER A 152 -11.15 -4.82 4.61
C SER A 152 -11.80 -4.39 5.93
N ASP A 153 -11.61 -5.12 7.02
CA ASP A 153 -12.12 -4.76 8.35
C ASP A 153 -11.46 -3.50 8.92
N ASN A 154 -10.28 -3.13 8.41
CA ASN A 154 -9.55 -1.92 8.77
C ASN A 154 -9.09 -1.15 7.53
N VAL A 155 -10.06 -0.69 6.73
CA VAL A 155 -9.87 -0.20 5.37
C VAL A 155 -8.88 0.98 5.20
N GLU A 156 -8.63 1.76 6.25
CA GLU A 156 -7.71 2.90 6.23
C GLU A 156 -6.26 2.52 6.55
N VAL A 157 -6.03 1.34 7.12
CA VAL A 157 -4.71 0.89 7.59
C VAL A 157 -4.21 -0.26 6.72
N LYS A 158 -2.96 -0.19 6.30
CA LYS A 158 -2.32 -1.31 5.62
C LYS A 158 -1.81 -2.31 6.65
N GLU A 159 -2.44 -3.48 6.69
CA GLU A 159 -2.13 -4.56 7.62
C GLU A 159 -1.25 -5.65 6.98
N PRO A 160 -0.58 -6.51 7.80
CA PRO A 160 0.20 -7.63 7.27
C PRO A 160 -0.69 -8.78 6.79
N GLU A 161 -1.51 -8.51 5.80
CA GLU A 161 -2.47 -9.43 5.20
C GLU A 161 -2.36 -9.46 3.67
N PRO A 162 -2.89 -10.50 3.00
CA PRO A 162 -2.82 -10.60 1.56
C PRO A 162 -3.74 -9.60 0.86
N GLN A 163 -3.22 -8.96 -0.21
CA GLN A 163 -4.02 -8.16 -1.12
C GLN A 163 -4.54 -9.01 -2.27
N PHE A 164 -5.84 -8.99 -2.46
CA PHE A 164 -6.59 -9.70 -3.51
C PHE A 164 -7.22 -8.71 -4.49
N MET A 165 -7.31 -9.05 -5.80
CA MET A 165 -7.97 -8.18 -6.77
C MET A 165 -8.84 -8.94 -7.77
N TYR A 166 -10.09 -8.49 -7.93
CA TYR A 166 -10.94 -8.81 -9.06
C TYR A 166 -11.10 -7.62 -9.98
N THR A 167 -11.07 -7.88 -11.28
CA THR A 167 -11.36 -6.85 -12.30
C THR A 167 -12.22 -7.45 -13.40
N SER A 168 -13.00 -6.62 -14.08
CA SER A 168 -13.84 -7.06 -15.19
C SER A 168 -13.88 -6.03 -16.30
N THR A 169 -14.33 -6.49 -17.47
CA THR A 169 -14.71 -5.64 -18.62
C THR A 169 -13.53 -4.80 -19.13
N MET A 170 -12.36 -5.45 -19.20
CA MET A 170 -11.20 -4.89 -19.90
C MET A 170 -11.47 -4.76 -21.40
N HIS A 171 -12.19 -5.72 -22.01
CA HIS A 171 -12.85 -5.55 -23.27
C HIS A 171 -14.25 -4.98 -23.00
N GLY A 172 -14.55 -3.82 -23.60
CA GLY A 172 -15.74 -3.08 -23.21
C GLY A 172 -17.06 -3.77 -23.60
N ASP A 173 -17.02 -4.68 -24.55
CA ASP A 173 -18.17 -5.49 -25.02
C ASP A 173 -18.41 -6.77 -24.18
N GLU A 174 -17.55 -7.08 -23.19
CA GLU A 174 -17.64 -8.26 -22.33
C GLU A 174 -18.29 -7.89 -20.99
N THR A 175 -19.60 -7.71 -20.97
CA THR A 175 -20.31 -7.00 -19.89
C THR A 175 -20.87 -7.89 -18.78
N THR A 176 -20.79 -9.22 -18.90
CA THR A 176 -21.30 -10.14 -17.87
C THR A 176 -20.63 -9.88 -16.51
N GLY A 177 -19.30 -9.88 -16.49
CA GLY A 177 -18.52 -9.64 -15.27
C GLY A 177 -18.73 -8.26 -14.66
N TYR A 178 -19.08 -7.25 -15.45
CA TYR A 178 -19.42 -5.92 -14.97
C TYR A 178 -20.50 -5.95 -13.89
N ILE A 179 -21.63 -6.57 -14.22
CA ILE A 179 -22.78 -6.65 -13.31
C ILE A 179 -22.52 -7.61 -12.14
N LEU A 180 -21.85 -8.73 -12.43
CA LEU A 180 -21.53 -9.70 -11.38
C LEU A 180 -20.57 -9.13 -10.33
N MET A 181 -19.63 -8.28 -10.72
CA MET A 181 -18.70 -7.63 -9.78
C MET A 181 -19.42 -6.55 -8.95
N LEU A 182 -20.34 -5.77 -9.52
CA LEU A 182 -21.16 -4.85 -8.74
C LEU A 182 -22.00 -5.61 -7.69
N ARG A 183 -22.63 -6.71 -8.09
CA ARG A 183 -23.41 -7.56 -7.18
C ARG A 183 -22.53 -8.24 -6.12
N LEU A 184 -21.31 -8.59 -6.46
CA LEU A 184 -20.36 -9.16 -5.50
C LEU A 184 -19.97 -8.15 -4.43
N ILE A 185 -19.71 -6.89 -4.82
CA ILE A 185 -19.44 -5.80 -3.86
C ILE A 185 -20.61 -5.66 -2.88
N ASP A 186 -21.83 -5.53 -3.39
CA ASP A 186 -23.04 -5.46 -2.58
C ASP A 186 -23.18 -6.66 -1.62
N SER A 187 -22.98 -7.87 -2.15
CA SER A 187 -23.06 -9.12 -1.37
C SER A 187 -22.02 -9.18 -0.25
N LEU A 188 -20.78 -8.78 -0.50
CA LEU A 188 -19.72 -8.76 0.51
C LEU A 188 -20.03 -7.76 1.63
N LEU A 189 -20.45 -6.55 1.27
CA LEU A 189 -20.72 -5.47 2.23
C LEU A 189 -21.94 -5.76 3.09
N THR A 190 -23.04 -6.21 2.47
CA THR A 190 -24.32 -6.51 3.19
C THR A 190 -24.22 -7.75 4.07
N SER A 191 -23.34 -8.70 3.72
CA SER A 191 -23.19 -9.96 4.46
C SER A 191 -22.09 -9.92 5.53
N TYR A 192 -21.30 -8.85 5.61
CA TYR A 192 -20.31 -8.66 6.68
C TYR A 192 -20.98 -8.70 8.05
N ASN A 193 -20.38 -9.39 9.02
CA ASN A 193 -20.91 -9.68 10.36
C ASN A 193 -22.20 -10.56 10.41
N THR A 194 -22.74 -11.00 9.26
CA THR A 194 -23.90 -11.88 9.20
C THR A 194 -23.60 -13.24 8.61
N ASP A 195 -22.71 -13.29 7.60
CA ASP A 195 -22.15 -14.53 7.05
C ASP A 195 -20.73 -14.75 7.61
N PRO A 196 -20.49 -15.83 8.38
CA PRO A 196 -19.17 -16.10 8.96
C PRO A 196 -18.04 -16.28 7.93
N ARG A 197 -18.36 -16.80 6.73
CA ARG A 197 -17.41 -17.01 5.65
C ARG A 197 -16.93 -15.69 5.08
N ILE A 198 -17.85 -14.79 4.77
CA ILE A 198 -17.56 -13.46 4.26
C ILE A 198 -16.85 -12.61 5.31
N THR A 199 -17.31 -12.69 6.56
CA THR A 199 -16.67 -11.98 7.68
C THR A 199 -15.23 -12.44 7.88
N ASN A 200 -14.96 -13.75 7.85
CA ASN A 200 -13.59 -14.27 7.95
C ASN A 200 -12.71 -13.81 6.79
N LEU A 201 -13.25 -13.76 5.56
CA LEU A 201 -12.50 -13.32 4.40
C LEU A 201 -12.12 -11.83 4.50
N ILE A 202 -13.06 -10.96 4.85
CA ILE A 202 -12.83 -9.51 4.99
C ILE A 202 -11.89 -9.18 6.16
N ASN A 203 -11.91 -9.98 7.24
CA ASN A 203 -11.03 -9.80 8.39
C ASN A 203 -9.60 -10.33 8.18
N ASN A 204 -9.30 -10.98 7.07
CA ASN A 204 -7.99 -11.60 6.84
C ASN A 204 -7.43 -11.32 5.43
N ALA A 205 -8.06 -10.44 4.66
CA ALA A 205 -7.58 -10.07 3.33
C ALA A 205 -8.10 -8.70 2.90
N GLU A 206 -7.25 -7.91 2.28
CA GLU A 206 -7.62 -6.65 1.63
C GLU A 206 -8.10 -6.95 0.20
N ILE A 207 -9.39 -6.77 -0.05
CA ILE A 207 -10.07 -7.14 -1.29
C ILE A 207 -10.31 -5.89 -2.15
N TRP A 208 -9.84 -5.93 -3.40
CA TRP A 208 -10.04 -4.87 -4.38
C TRP A 208 -10.91 -5.36 -5.53
N ILE A 209 -11.96 -4.61 -5.88
CA ILE A 209 -12.86 -4.96 -6.98
C ILE A 209 -13.05 -3.78 -7.91
N ASN A 210 -12.76 -4.02 -9.21
CA ASN A 210 -13.06 -3.09 -10.30
C ASN A 210 -14.08 -3.74 -11.25
N PRO A 211 -15.32 -3.28 -11.29
CA PRO A 211 -16.33 -3.83 -12.18
C PRO A 211 -16.14 -3.44 -13.65
N LEU A 212 -15.52 -2.27 -13.93
CA LEU A 212 -15.51 -1.65 -15.25
C LEU A 212 -14.12 -1.06 -15.57
N ALA A 213 -13.26 -1.89 -16.16
CA ALA A 213 -11.88 -1.52 -16.48
C ALA A 213 -11.76 -0.64 -17.75
N ASN A 214 -12.68 -0.80 -18.72
CA ASN A 214 -12.73 -0.04 -19.97
C ASN A 214 -14.06 0.69 -20.15
N PRO A 215 -14.31 1.76 -19.38
CA PRO A 215 -15.59 2.48 -19.44
C PRO A 215 -15.85 3.11 -20.80
N ASP A 216 -14.82 3.46 -21.57
CA ASP A 216 -14.97 4.06 -22.88
C ASP A 216 -15.37 3.05 -23.96
N GLY A 217 -14.85 1.82 -23.87
CA GLY A 217 -15.28 0.73 -24.75
C GLY A 217 -16.72 0.32 -24.44
N THR A 218 -17.09 0.20 -23.18
CA THR A 218 -18.43 -0.22 -22.75
C THR A 218 -19.51 0.82 -23.09
N TYR A 219 -19.22 2.08 -22.82
CA TYR A 219 -20.14 3.20 -23.10
C TYR A 219 -19.78 3.94 -24.38
N ARG A 220 -19.36 3.21 -25.42
CA ARG A 220 -18.89 3.78 -26.68
C ARG A 220 -19.92 4.68 -27.35
N SER A 221 -21.18 4.28 -27.33
CA SER A 221 -22.31 5.04 -27.93
C SER A 221 -22.85 6.16 -27.03
N GLY A 222 -22.31 6.33 -25.81
CA GLY A 222 -22.72 7.36 -24.84
C GLY A 222 -23.10 6.80 -23.48
N ASN A 223 -23.20 7.66 -22.47
CA ASN A 223 -23.35 7.27 -21.06
C ASN A 223 -24.67 6.54 -20.73
N ASN A 224 -25.65 6.57 -21.61
CA ASN A 224 -26.98 6.04 -21.33
C ASN A 224 -27.19 4.59 -21.81
N THR A 225 -26.23 4.01 -22.53
CA THR A 225 -26.38 2.66 -23.08
C THR A 225 -25.03 1.96 -23.23
N VAL A 226 -25.04 0.64 -23.05
CA VAL A 226 -23.95 -0.26 -23.41
C VAL A 226 -24.13 -0.84 -24.83
N SER A 227 -25.25 -0.52 -25.55
CA SER A 227 -25.43 -0.88 -26.97
C SER A 227 -24.31 -0.23 -27.80
N GLY A 228 -23.71 -1.02 -28.70
CA GLY A 228 -22.55 -0.57 -29.48
C GLY A 228 -21.23 -0.57 -28.70
N ALA A 229 -21.16 -1.25 -27.55
CA ALA A 229 -19.91 -1.46 -26.82
C ALA A 229 -18.86 -2.11 -27.74
N THR A 230 -17.60 -1.71 -27.57
CA THR A 230 -16.45 -2.19 -28.35
C THR A 230 -15.48 -2.97 -27.48
N ARG A 231 -14.76 -3.91 -28.09
CA ARG A 231 -13.65 -4.63 -27.43
C ARG A 231 -12.56 -3.65 -27.00
N SER A 232 -12.14 -2.80 -27.90
CA SER A 232 -11.09 -1.81 -27.72
C SER A 232 -11.49 -0.62 -26.84
N ASN A 233 -10.51 0.14 -26.38
CA ASN A 233 -10.72 1.44 -25.74
C ASN A 233 -11.11 2.53 -26.79
N PHE A 234 -11.27 3.78 -26.35
CA PHE A 234 -11.66 4.87 -27.24
C PHE A 234 -10.65 5.13 -28.37
N ASN A 235 -9.39 4.86 -28.15
CA ASN A 235 -8.32 4.98 -29.15
C ASN A 235 -8.23 3.76 -30.09
N ASN A 236 -9.14 2.82 -30.00
CA ASN A 236 -9.20 1.57 -30.77
C ASN A 236 -8.02 0.61 -30.51
N TYR A 237 -7.52 0.57 -29.26
CA TYR A 237 -6.52 -0.39 -28.82
C TYR A 237 -7.14 -1.46 -27.92
N ASP A 238 -6.81 -2.72 -28.18
CA ASP A 238 -7.07 -3.82 -27.26
C ASP A 238 -6.20 -3.67 -26.00
N LEU A 239 -6.84 -3.42 -24.84
CA LEU A 239 -6.12 -3.23 -23.58
C LEU A 239 -5.42 -4.51 -23.09
N ASN A 240 -5.91 -5.69 -23.49
CA ASN A 240 -5.27 -6.97 -23.21
C ASN A 240 -4.15 -7.36 -24.21
N ARG A 241 -3.67 -6.39 -24.99
CA ARG A 241 -2.49 -6.46 -25.88
C ARG A 241 -1.51 -5.32 -25.58
N ASN A 242 -1.76 -4.56 -24.51
CA ASN A 242 -1.09 -3.28 -24.27
C ASN A 242 -0.21 -3.27 -23.01
N PHE A 243 -0.12 -4.37 -22.27
CA PHE A 243 0.78 -4.53 -21.12
C PHE A 243 2.20 -4.90 -21.55
N PRO A 244 3.22 -4.68 -20.70
CA PRO A 244 4.57 -5.20 -20.94
C PRO A 244 4.56 -6.71 -21.17
N ASP A 245 5.14 -7.14 -22.28
CA ASP A 245 5.21 -8.53 -22.69
C ASP A 245 6.52 -9.18 -22.22
N PRO A 246 6.51 -10.42 -21.69
CA PRO A 246 7.73 -11.09 -21.23
C PRO A 246 8.84 -11.26 -22.28
N ILE A 247 8.50 -11.22 -23.56
CA ILE A 247 9.44 -11.34 -24.69
C ILE A 247 9.72 -9.97 -25.32
N ASN A 248 8.65 -9.23 -25.65
CA ASN A 248 8.73 -7.97 -26.42
C ASN A 248 8.96 -6.72 -25.53
N GLY A 249 8.79 -6.85 -24.20
CA GLY A 249 8.94 -5.74 -23.28
C GLY A 249 7.74 -4.77 -23.30
N VAL A 250 8.01 -3.49 -23.06
CA VAL A 250 6.98 -2.46 -22.92
C VAL A 250 6.42 -2.07 -24.29
N HIS A 251 5.08 -2.02 -24.41
CA HIS A 251 4.39 -1.55 -25.60
C HIS A 251 4.66 -0.04 -25.84
N THR A 252 4.98 0.33 -27.09
CA THR A 252 5.34 1.74 -27.44
C THR A 252 4.19 2.72 -27.31
N ASN A 253 2.95 2.29 -27.57
CA ASN A 253 1.73 3.10 -27.50
C ASN A 253 0.86 2.71 -26.29
N GLN A 254 1.44 2.80 -25.10
CA GLN A 254 0.74 2.41 -23.88
C GLN A 254 -0.48 3.31 -23.63
N GLN A 255 -1.66 2.71 -23.50
CA GLN A 255 -2.90 3.40 -23.26
C GLN A 255 -3.02 3.91 -21.82
N ILE A 256 -3.83 4.93 -21.61
CA ILE A 256 -3.97 5.55 -20.29
C ILE A 256 -4.59 4.57 -19.30
N GLU A 257 -5.57 3.77 -19.71
CA GLU A 257 -6.22 2.74 -18.90
C GLU A 257 -5.19 1.70 -18.44
N THR A 258 -4.36 1.16 -19.37
CA THR A 258 -3.27 0.25 -19.05
C THR A 258 -2.29 0.87 -18.05
N THR A 259 -1.94 2.14 -18.22
CA THR A 259 -1.05 2.88 -17.33
C THR A 259 -1.66 2.99 -15.92
N ARG A 260 -2.98 3.24 -15.80
CA ARG A 260 -3.67 3.31 -14.50
C ARG A 260 -3.59 1.98 -13.75
N PHE A 261 -3.88 0.88 -14.43
CA PHE A 261 -3.77 -0.46 -13.82
C PHE A 261 -2.34 -0.80 -13.41
N ARG A 262 -1.36 -0.49 -14.26
CA ARG A 262 0.06 -0.69 -13.92
C ARG A 262 0.46 0.07 -12.68
N ASN A 263 0.17 1.38 -12.62
CA ASN A 263 0.48 2.22 -11.47
C ASN A 263 -0.14 1.68 -10.18
N LEU A 264 -1.38 1.19 -10.26
CA LEU A 264 -2.07 0.57 -9.13
C LEU A 264 -1.35 -0.69 -8.66
N GLN A 265 -0.96 -1.57 -9.58
CA GLN A 265 -0.22 -2.80 -9.27
C GLN A 265 1.21 -2.51 -8.81
N GLU A 266 1.83 -1.41 -9.25
CA GLU A 266 3.16 -0.98 -8.80
C GLU A 266 3.13 -0.41 -7.38
N ALA A 267 2.04 0.23 -6.98
CA ALA A 267 1.83 0.79 -5.64
C ALA A 267 1.41 -0.25 -4.59
N ASN A 268 0.92 -1.42 -5.02
CA ASN A 268 0.38 -2.46 -4.15
C ASN A 268 1.06 -3.81 -4.40
N ASN A 269 0.85 -4.76 -3.47
CA ASN A 269 1.40 -6.11 -3.54
C ASN A 269 0.26 -7.13 -3.69
N PHE A 270 -0.47 -7.07 -4.82
CA PHE A 270 -1.54 -8.01 -5.11
C PHE A 270 -0.98 -9.42 -5.31
N LEU A 271 -1.41 -10.35 -4.48
CA LEU A 271 -0.89 -11.72 -4.45
C LEU A 271 -1.74 -12.70 -5.27
N LEU A 272 -3.06 -12.51 -5.29
CA LEU A 272 -4.00 -13.31 -6.09
C LEU A 272 -4.96 -12.38 -6.83
N ILE A 273 -5.12 -12.62 -8.12
CA ILE A 273 -5.89 -11.75 -9.02
C ILE A 273 -6.70 -12.62 -9.98
N ALA A 274 -7.90 -12.16 -10.35
CA ALA A 274 -8.56 -12.67 -11.55
C ALA A 274 -9.16 -11.53 -12.37
N ASN A 275 -9.14 -11.72 -13.69
CA ASN A 275 -9.72 -10.82 -14.67
C ASN A 275 -10.87 -11.52 -15.39
N PHE A 276 -12.07 -10.93 -15.30
CA PHE A 276 -13.26 -11.50 -15.91
C PHE A 276 -13.44 -11.00 -17.34
N HIS A 277 -13.62 -11.97 -18.23
CA HIS A 277 -13.85 -11.82 -19.65
C HIS A 277 -15.13 -12.53 -20.10
N GLY A 278 -15.43 -12.47 -21.38
CA GLY A 278 -16.55 -13.15 -22.02
C GLY A 278 -16.27 -13.42 -23.50
N GLY A 279 -16.90 -14.47 -24.03
CA GLY A 279 -16.68 -15.04 -25.36
C GLY A 279 -16.38 -16.51 -25.30
N ALA A 280 -16.14 -17.02 -24.06
CA ALA A 280 -15.97 -18.43 -23.73
C ALA A 280 -16.46 -18.70 -22.32
N GLU A 281 -16.38 -19.96 -21.87
CA GLU A 281 -16.67 -20.41 -20.50
C GLU A 281 -15.51 -21.29 -20.04
N VAL A 282 -14.44 -20.66 -19.48
CA VAL A 282 -13.20 -21.35 -19.11
C VAL A 282 -12.36 -20.50 -18.15
N VAL A 283 -11.61 -21.15 -17.26
CA VAL A 283 -10.54 -20.53 -16.49
C VAL A 283 -9.22 -20.73 -17.23
N ASN A 284 -8.66 -19.65 -17.74
CA ASN A 284 -7.38 -19.61 -18.44
C ASN A 284 -6.27 -19.23 -17.45
N TYR A 285 -5.25 -20.10 -17.31
CA TYR A 285 -4.09 -19.88 -16.43
C TYR A 285 -2.78 -19.74 -17.23
N PRO A 286 -1.73 -19.08 -16.66
CA PRO A 286 -0.51 -18.77 -17.41
C PRO A 286 0.26 -20.02 -17.88
N TRP A 287 0.99 -19.89 -19.00
CA TRP A 287 1.31 -18.63 -19.67
C TRP A 287 0.50 -18.48 -20.96
N ASP A 288 0.12 -17.23 -21.31
CA ASP A 288 -0.53 -16.91 -22.57
C ASP A 288 0.49 -16.70 -23.72
N ARG A 289 1.70 -16.19 -23.39
CA ARG A 289 2.68 -15.71 -24.37
C ARG A 289 3.45 -16.82 -25.10
N TRP A 290 3.56 -17.99 -24.52
CA TRP A 290 4.34 -19.07 -25.09
C TRP A 290 3.45 -20.16 -25.67
N ALA A 291 3.43 -20.20 -27.03
CA ALA A 291 2.67 -21.19 -27.79
C ALA A 291 3.10 -22.61 -27.50
N ASN A 292 2.16 -23.53 -27.65
CA ASN A 292 2.46 -24.95 -27.78
C ASN A 292 3.17 -25.21 -29.10
N THR A 293 4.45 -25.57 -29.04
CA THR A 293 5.30 -25.87 -30.22
C THR A 293 5.40 -27.38 -30.52
N GLY A 294 4.42 -28.18 -30.04
CA GLY A 294 4.41 -29.63 -30.19
C GLY A 294 5.15 -30.41 -29.09
N ALA A 295 5.89 -29.68 -28.23
CA ALA A 295 6.47 -30.23 -26.99
C ALA A 295 5.61 -29.85 -25.74
N GLY A 296 4.42 -29.29 -25.95
CA GLY A 296 3.58 -28.64 -24.93
C GLY A 296 3.83 -27.16 -24.82
N SER A 297 2.87 -26.43 -24.21
CA SER A 297 3.04 -25.02 -23.86
C SER A 297 4.10 -24.89 -22.77
N LYS A 298 4.64 -23.68 -22.62
CA LYS A 298 5.47 -23.36 -21.47
C LYS A 298 4.58 -23.32 -20.22
N VAL A 299 5.00 -24.01 -19.19
CA VAL A 299 4.25 -24.09 -17.94
C VAL A 299 4.81 -23.14 -16.89
N HIS A 300 3.93 -22.55 -16.07
CA HIS A 300 4.35 -21.79 -14.90
C HIS A 300 4.93 -22.73 -13.83
N ALA A 301 5.87 -22.27 -13.02
CA ALA A 301 6.44 -23.08 -11.93
C ALA A 301 5.35 -23.64 -10.99
N ASP A 302 4.29 -22.89 -10.74
CA ASP A 302 3.16 -23.29 -9.91
C ASP A 302 2.00 -23.94 -10.69
N GLN A 303 2.26 -24.59 -11.82
CA GLN A 303 1.20 -25.15 -12.67
C GLN A 303 0.22 -26.03 -11.91
N SER A 304 0.70 -26.93 -11.05
CA SER A 304 -0.19 -27.82 -10.27
C SER A 304 -1.11 -27.04 -9.34
N TRP A 305 -0.66 -25.90 -8.80
CA TRP A 305 -1.49 -25.02 -8.01
C TRP A 305 -2.52 -24.31 -8.90
N TYR A 306 -2.12 -23.80 -10.07
CA TYR A 306 -3.04 -23.16 -11.01
C TYR A 306 -4.12 -24.11 -11.50
N GLN A 307 -3.77 -25.34 -11.86
CA GLN A 307 -4.74 -26.35 -12.28
C GLN A 307 -5.75 -26.62 -11.15
N PHE A 308 -5.26 -26.80 -9.92
CA PHE A 308 -6.13 -27.02 -8.77
C PHE A 308 -7.11 -25.86 -8.54
N ILE A 309 -6.63 -24.60 -8.49
CA ILE A 309 -7.49 -23.46 -8.20
C ILE A 309 -8.47 -23.17 -9.34
N SER A 310 -8.06 -23.43 -10.59
CA SER A 310 -8.90 -23.28 -11.78
C SER A 310 -10.01 -24.33 -11.82
N HIS A 311 -9.71 -25.58 -11.54
CA HIS A 311 -10.72 -26.63 -11.38
C HIS A 311 -11.65 -26.34 -10.21
N LEU A 312 -11.12 -25.90 -9.06
CA LEU A 312 -11.95 -25.55 -7.91
C LEU A 312 -12.99 -24.47 -8.24
N TYR A 313 -12.63 -23.52 -9.12
CA TYR A 313 -13.57 -22.52 -9.64
C TYR A 313 -14.58 -23.18 -10.61
N ALA A 314 -14.11 -23.87 -11.64
CA ALA A 314 -14.93 -24.45 -12.69
C ALA A 314 -15.89 -25.54 -12.17
N ASP A 315 -15.39 -26.48 -11.38
CA ASP A 315 -16.18 -27.55 -10.76
C ASP A 315 -17.30 -26.99 -9.88
N THR A 316 -17.00 -25.93 -9.11
CA THR A 316 -18.00 -25.24 -8.29
C THR A 316 -19.08 -24.60 -9.17
N CYS A 317 -18.69 -23.96 -10.29
CA CYS A 317 -19.65 -23.43 -11.25
C CYS A 317 -20.50 -24.52 -11.89
N GLN A 318 -19.92 -25.62 -12.31
CA GLN A 318 -20.61 -26.77 -12.92
C GLN A 318 -21.66 -27.36 -11.96
N LEU A 319 -21.31 -27.49 -10.68
CA LEU A 319 -22.21 -28.03 -9.65
C LEU A 319 -23.50 -27.21 -9.46
N PHE A 320 -23.45 -25.91 -9.70
CA PHE A 320 -24.55 -24.98 -9.44
C PHE A 320 -25.13 -24.32 -10.70
N SER A 321 -24.77 -24.81 -11.88
CA SER A 321 -25.23 -24.28 -13.14
C SER A 321 -26.06 -25.27 -13.95
N SER A 322 -26.55 -24.81 -15.12
CA SER A 322 -27.12 -25.70 -16.13
C SER A 322 -26.05 -26.60 -16.73
N SER A 323 -26.45 -27.77 -17.24
CA SER A 323 -25.55 -28.72 -17.90
C SER A 323 -24.75 -28.06 -19.01
N GLY A 324 -23.43 -28.23 -18.98
CA GLY A 324 -22.49 -27.77 -20.01
C GLY A 324 -21.80 -26.44 -19.70
N TYR A 325 -22.18 -25.70 -18.68
CA TYR A 325 -21.48 -24.49 -18.26
C TYR A 325 -20.09 -24.81 -17.74
N MET A 326 -19.06 -24.12 -18.24
CA MET A 326 -17.63 -24.34 -17.91
C MET A 326 -17.18 -25.83 -18.03
N SER A 327 -17.72 -26.58 -19.00
CA SER A 327 -17.37 -28.00 -19.22
C SER A 327 -16.56 -28.25 -20.47
N GLY A 328 -16.19 -27.18 -21.20
CA GLY A 328 -15.31 -27.25 -22.37
C GLY A 328 -13.84 -27.34 -21.97
N PHE A 329 -12.96 -27.38 -22.97
CA PHE A 329 -11.50 -27.47 -22.79
C PHE A 329 -11.10 -28.72 -21.98
N ASP A 330 -10.23 -28.56 -20.97
CA ASP A 330 -9.91 -29.58 -19.99
C ASP A 330 -10.82 -29.42 -18.78
N ASP A 331 -12.11 -29.81 -18.95
CA ASP A 331 -13.17 -29.70 -17.92
C ASP A 331 -13.24 -28.32 -17.24
N GLY A 332 -13.32 -27.29 -18.07
CA GLY A 332 -13.48 -25.89 -17.67
C GLY A 332 -12.19 -25.11 -17.44
N ILE A 333 -11.01 -25.68 -17.71
CA ILE A 333 -9.74 -24.99 -17.57
C ILE A 333 -8.87 -25.11 -18.81
N THR A 334 -7.92 -24.18 -19.00
CA THR A 334 -6.92 -24.27 -20.07
C THR A 334 -5.65 -23.51 -19.70
N ASN A 335 -4.49 -24.01 -20.19
CA ASN A 335 -3.31 -23.17 -20.28
C ASN A 335 -3.47 -22.21 -21.46
N GLY A 336 -3.10 -20.95 -21.31
CA GLY A 336 -3.30 -19.95 -22.35
C GLY A 336 -2.58 -20.25 -23.66
N GLY A 337 -1.33 -20.68 -23.60
CA GLY A 337 -0.55 -21.04 -24.77
C GLY A 337 -1.08 -22.28 -25.53
N ASP A 338 -1.85 -23.14 -24.85
CA ASP A 338 -2.55 -24.27 -25.50
C ASP A 338 -3.84 -23.80 -26.20
N TRP A 339 -4.45 -22.73 -25.74
CA TRP A 339 -5.63 -22.13 -26.39
C TRP A 339 -5.18 -21.29 -27.60
N TYR A 340 -4.59 -20.12 -27.34
CA TYR A 340 -3.93 -19.29 -28.35
C TYR A 340 -2.97 -18.28 -27.71
N VAL A 341 -1.97 -17.86 -28.49
CA VAL A 341 -0.94 -16.95 -28.00
C VAL A 341 -1.46 -15.52 -27.88
N ILE A 342 -1.18 -14.89 -26.73
CA ILE A 342 -1.43 -13.47 -26.49
C ILE A 342 -0.10 -12.76 -26.27
N SER A 343 0.15 -11.67 -27.01
CA SER A 343 1.27 -10.76 -26.78
C SER A 343 0.76 -9.51 -26.04
N GLY A 344 1.42 -9.13 -24.96
CA GLY A 344 1.05 -7.96 -24.18
C GLY A 344 -0.21 -8.14 -23.33
N GLY A 345 -0.53 -9.37 -22.94
CA GLY A 345 -1.64 -9.70 -22.05
C GLY A 345 -1.37 -9.32 -20.59
N ARG A 346 -2.43 -8.95 -19.86
CA ARG A 346 -2.33 -8.54 -18.45
C ARG A 346 -1.97 -9.71 -17.54
N GLN A 347 -2.51 -10.90 -17.79
CA GLN A 347 -2.21 -12.11 -17.04
C GLN A 347 -0.70 -12.37 -16.96
N ASP A 348 -0.02 -12.39 -18.09
CA ASP A 348 1.43 -12.60 -18.14
C ASP A 348 2.22 -11.45 -17.53
N TYR A 349 1.77 -10.19 -17.72
CA TYR A 349 2.38 -9.04 -17.06
C TYR A 349 2.35 -9.17 -15.54
N THR A 350 1.23 -9.52 -14.98
CA THR A 350 1.07 -9.68 -13.53
C THR A 350 1.95 -10.81 -13.00
N ASN A 351 1.90 -11.97 -13.63
CA ASN A 351 2.67 -13.13 -13.20
C ASN A 351 4.19 -12.93 -13.33
N TYR A 352 4.65 -12.30 -14.42
CA TYR A 352 6.07 -12.16 -14.72
C TYR A 352 6.72 -10.93 -14.09
N TYR A 353 6.03 -9.78 -14.10
CA TYR A 353 6.60 -8.49 -13.67
C TYR A 353 6.13 -8.02 -12.29
N ARG A 354 4.96 -8.53 -11.84
CA ARG A 354 4.37 -8.13 -10.55
C ARG A 354 4.39 -9.24 -9.50
N TRP A 355 4.77 -10.45 -9.92
CA TRP A 355 4.93 -11.62 -9.05
C TRP A 355 3.65 -12.04 -8.31
N GLY A 356 2.50 -11.53 -8.74
CA GLY A 356 1.17 -11.98 -8.32
C GLY A 356 0.79 -13.27 -9.05
N ARG A 357 -0.33 -13.87 -8.64
CA ARG A 357 -0.94 -15.03 -9.32
C ARG A 357 -2.24 -14.57 -9.95
N GLU A 358 -2.23 -14.42 -11.28
CA GLU A 358 -3.40 -14.00 -12.05
C GLU A 358 -3.86 -15.08 -13.00
N VAL A 359 -5.19 -15.26 -13.07
CA VAL A 359 -5.88 -16.04 -14.11
C VAL A 359 -6.88 -15.17 -14.85
N THR A 360 -7.21 -15.55 -16.07
CA THR A 360 -8.32 -14.98 -16.86
C THR A 360 -9.51 -15.91 -16.76
N ILE A 361 -10.67 -15.39 -16.38
CA ILE A 361 -11.91 -16.18 -16.25
C ILE A 361 -12.93 -15.70 -17.27
N GLU A 362 -13.20 -16.51 -18.25
CA GLU A 362 -14.24 -16.33 -19.25
C GLU A 362 -15.55 -16.90 -18.71
N ILE A 363 -16.55 -16.03 -18.44
CA ILE A 363 -17.74 -16.42 -17.67
C ILE A 363 -19.02 -16.50 -18.49
N SER A 364 -18.96 -16.29 -19.80
CA SER A 364 -20.09 -16.38 -20.69
C SER A 364 -19.66 -16.57 -22.13
N ASN A 365 -20.22 -17.52 -22.82
CA ASN A 365 -20.06 -17.67 -24.29
C ASN A 365 -20.60 -16.45 -25.07
N THR A 366 -21.47 -15.66 -24.48
CA THR A 366 -22.01 -14.43 -25.05
C THR A 366 -21.35 -13.21 -24.37
N LYS A 367 -20.63 -12.39 -25.13
CA LYS A 367 -19.91 -11.22 -24.59
C LYS A 367 -20.83 -10.25 -23.85
N MET A 368 -21.97 -9.90 -24.48
CA MET A 368 -23.02 -9.08 -23.88
C MET A 368 -24.33 -9.88 -23.87
N PRO A 369 -24.66 -10.59 -22.79
CA PRO A 369 -25.90 -11.33 -22.67
C PRO A 369 -27.11 -10.41 -22.47
N ALA A 370 -28.31 -10.91 -22.81
CA ALA A 370 -29.54 -10.24 -22.39
C ALA A 370 -29.56 -10.07 -20.88
N ALA A 371 -29.92 -8.89 -20.40
CA ALA A 371 -29.84 -8.54 -18.97
C ALA A 371 -30.63 -9.51 -18.07
N SER A 372 -31.73 -10.07 -18.55
CA SER A 372 -32.52 -11.10 -17.87
C SER A 372 -31.78 -12.42 -17.58
N LEU A 373 -30.62 -12.66 -18.21
CA LEU A 373 -29.76 -13.83 -17.96
C LEU A 373 -28.71 -13.59 -16.88
N LEU A 374 -28.42 -12.33 -16.52
CA LEU A 374 -27.41 -11.98 -15.53
C LEU A 374 -27.63 -12.65 -14.15
N PRO A 375 -28.88 -12.76 -13.62
CA PRO A 375 -29.15 -13.50 -12.39
C PRO A 375 -28.73 -14.97 -12.45
N ASN A 376 -28.82 -15.63 -13.61
CA ASN A 376 -28.36 -17.02 -13.77
C ASN A 376 -26.84 -17.12 -13.65
N PHE A 377 -26.10 -16.23 -14.34
CA PHE A 377 -24.63 -16.18 -14.25
C PHE A 377 -24.18 -15.90 -12.82
N TRP A 378 -24.91 -15.07 -12.06
CA TRP A 378 -24.64 -14.91 -10.63
C TRP A 378 -24.79 -16.21 -9.85
N GLU A 379 -25.90 -16.92 -10.04
CA GLU A 379 -26.11 -18.21 -9.33
C GLU A 379 -25.04 -19.23 -9.67
N TYR A 380 -24.54 -19.24 -10.91
CA TYR A 380 -23.47 -20.13 -11.34
C TYR A 380 -22.12 -19.80 -10.68
N ASN A 381 -21.78 -18.50 -10.53
CA ASN A 381 -20.44 -18.05 -10.18
C ASN A 381 -20.27 -17.60 -8.71
N LYS A 382 -21.31 -17.18 -8.01
CA LYS A 382 -21.20 -16.54 -6.69
C LYS A 382 -20.41 -17.35 -5.65
N ARG A 383 -20.47 -18.68 -5.71
CA ARG A 383 -19.75 -19.57 -4.80
C ARG A 383 -18.28 -19.69 -5.20
N SER A 384 -18.04 -19.76 -6.49
CA SER A 384 -16.69 -19.79 -7.07
C SER A 384 -15.93 -18.50 -6.82
N PHE A 385 -16.60 -17.34 -6.87
CA PHE A 385 -16.00 -16.07 -6.48
C PHE A 385 -15.43 -16.12 -5.06
N LEU A 386 -16.22 -16.57 -4.09
CA LEU A 386 -15.78 -16.68 -2.70
C LEU A 386 -14.67 -17.71 -2.52
N THR A 387 -14.82 -18.89 -3.13
CA THR A 387 -13.82 -19.97 -3.02
C THR A 387 -12.47 -19.57 -3.61
N TYR A 388 -12.47 -18.85 -4.73
CA TYR A 388 -11.26 -18.34 -5.34
C TYR A 388 -10.60 -17.25 -4.46
N MET A 389 -11.38 -16.31 -3.94
CA MET A 389 -10.86 -15.29 -3.01
C MET A 389 -10.25 -15.91 -1.76
N GLU A 390 -10.91 -16.90 -1.15
CA GLU A 390 -10.42 -17.58 0.05
C GLU A 390 -9.06 -18.27 -0.16
N SER A 391 -8.72 -18.60 -1.40
CA SER A 391 -7.44 -19.23 -1.71
C SER A 391 -6.23 -18.35 -1.36
N VAL A 392 -6.41 -17.04 -1.25
CA VAL A 392 -5.39 -16.10 -0.77
C VAL A 392 -5.05 -16.29 0.71
N LEU A 393 -5.83 -17.03 1.46
CA LEU A 393 -5.60 -17.29 2.89
C LEU A 393 -4.65 -18.48 3.14
N TYR A 394 -4.37 -19.30 2.11
CA TYR A 394 -3.64 -20.56 2.22
C TYR A 394 -2.27 -20.52 1.54
N GLY A 395 -1.32 -21.27 2.10
CA GLY A 395 0.05 -21.36 1.59
C GLY A 395 1.11 -21.15 2.69
N VAL A 396 2.33 -20.84 2.28
CA VAL A 396 3.40 -20.41 3.19
C VAL A 396 3.35 -18.89 3.29
N LYS A 397 3.08 -18.37 4.47
CA LYS A 397 2.95 -16.94 4.73
C LYS A 397 3.71 -16.50 5.97
N GLY A 398 4.06 -15.24 6.05
CA GLY A 398 4.73 -14.68 7.22
C GLY A 398 5.21 -13.25 6.98
N ILE A 399 6.00 -12.77 7.93
CA ILE A 399 6.56 -11.42 7.91
C ILE A 399 8.08 -11.54 7.84
N VAL A 400 8.69 -10.81 6.91
CA VAL A 400 10.14 -10.66 6.81
C VAL A 400 10.55 -9.36 7.48
N THR A 401 11.42 -9.47 8.50
CA THR A 401 11.94 -8.32 9.25
C THR A 401 13.45 -8.38 9.39
N ASP A 402 14.04 -7.28 9.81
CA ASP A 402 15.42 -7.26 10.31
C ASP A 402 15.51 -7.65 11.79
N THR A 403 16.72 -7.54 12.35
CA THR A 403 17.00 -7.91 13.75
C THR A 403 16.33 -7.01 14.79
N ILE A 404 15.83 -5.84 14.39
CA ILE A 404 15.09 -4.90 15.25
C ILE A 404 13.60 -4.78 14.84
N SER A 405 13.10 -5.80 14.12
CA SER A 405 11.69 -5.94 13.73
C SER A 405 11.18 -4.90 12.71
N ARG A 406 12.07 -4.23 11.93
CA ARG A 406 11.64 -3.41 10.80
C ARG A 406 11.23 -4.31 9.63
N PRO A 407 10.09 -4.05 8.99
CA PRO A 407 9.67 -4.77 7.80
C PRO A 407 10.68 -4.65 6.66
N LEU A 408 10.87 -5.72 5.90
CA LEU A 408 11.79 -5.74 4.77
C LEU A 408 11.07 -6.12 3.49
N LYS A 409 11.43 -5.44 2.38
CA LYS A 409 11.12 -5.91 1.04
C LYS A 409 12.15 -6.97 0.66
N ALA A 410 11.79 -8.22 0.81
CA ALA A 410 12.63 -9.36 0.48
C ALA A 410 12.09 -10.14 -0.71
N LYS A 411 12.98 -10.60 -1.57
CA LYS A 411 12.68 -11.61 -2.58
C LYS A 411 12.55 -12.96 -1.89
N VAL A 412 11.45 -13.65 -2.13
CA VAL A 412 11.14 -14.96 -1.55
C VAL A 412 11.11 -15.98 -2.66
N THR A 413 12.14 -16.80 -2.74
CA THR A 413 12.36 -17.79 -3.79
C THR A 413 12.21 -19.20 -3.22
N VAL A 414 11.49 -20.07 -3.92
CA VAL A 414 11.46 -21.50 -3.65
C VAL A 414 12.53 -22.18 -4.50
N LEU A 415 13.60 -22.64 -3.85
CA LEU A 415 14.76 -23.23 -4.53
C LEU A 415 14.38 -24.52 -5.29
N SER A 416 14.94 -24.69 -6.46
CA SER A 416 14.67 -25.82 -7.37
C SER A 416 13.22 -25.93 -7.85
N HIS A 417 12.41 -24.87 -7.66
CA HIS A 417 11.02 -24.77 -8.09
C HIS A 417 10.80 -23.53 -8.96
N ASP A 418 11.18 -22.36 -8.46
CA ASP A 418 10.91 -21.09 -9.13
C ASP A 418 11.77 -20.89 -10.37
N VAL A 419 11.09 -20.57 -11.47
CA VAL A 419 11.68 -20.20 -12.77
C VAL A 419 10.86 -19.05 -13.37
N ASP A 420 11.40 -18.37 -14.38
CA ASP A 420 10.68 -17.34 -15.15
C ASP A 420 10.00 -16.28 -14.28
N ASN A 421 10.72 -15.73 -13.29
CA ASN A 421 10.24 -14.73 -12.34
C ASN A 421 9.05 -15.17 -11.44
N SER A 422 8.87 -16.48 -11.20
CA SER A 422 7.77 -16.99 -10.38
C SER A 422 7.95 -16.84 -8.86
N GLN A 423 9.08 -16.28 -8.38
CA GLN A 423 9.25 -15.89 -6.97
C GLN A 423 8.20 -14.85 -6.55
N VAL A 424 8.05 -14.63 -5.25
CA VAL A 424 7.26 -13.52 -4.72
C VAL A 424 8.13 -12.53 -3.95
N TRP A 425 7.56 -11.40 -3.57
CA TRP A 425 8.22 -10.39 -2.75
C TRP A 425 7.39 -10.10 -1.50
N SER A 426 8.06 -9.86 -0.39
CA SER A 426 7.37 -9.31 0.78
C SER A 426 7.04 -7.84 0.56
N ASP A 427 5.97 -7.38 1.20
CA ASP A 427 5.56 -5.98 1.19
C ASP A 427 6.57 -5.12 1.96
N SER A 428 6.93 -3.97 1.40
CA SER A 428 7.95 -3.09 2.00
C SER A 428 7.51 -2.40 3.29
N THR A 429 6.20 -2.29 3.52
CA THR A 429 5.60 -1.58 4.66
C THR A 429 5.32 -2.52 5.83
N THR A 430 4.79 -3.70 5.51
CA THR A 430 4.38 -4.68 6.53
C THR A 430 5.34 -5.87 6.66
N GLY A 431 6.20 -6.09 5.65
CA GLY A 431 7.03 -7.29 5.55
C GLY A 431 6.28 -8.54 5.14
N PHE A 432 4.96 -8.48 4.98
CA PHE A 432 4.11 -9.63 4.70
C PHE A 432 4.41 -10.24 3.33
N TYR A 433 4.44 -11.56 3.27
CA TYR A 433 4.46 -12.33 2.03
C TYR A 433 3.55 -13.55 2.12
N LEU A 434 3.09 -14.01 0.97
CA LEU A 434 2.37 -15.27 0.81
C LEU A 434 2.88 -15.99 -0.42
N ARG A 435 3.17 -17.28 -0.28
CA ARG A 435 3.54 -18.18 -1.37
C ARG A 435 2.53 -19.31 -1.47
N MET A 436 1.60 -19.18 -2.38
CA MET A 436 0.63 -20.22 -2.74
C MET A 436 1.33 -21.30 -3.55
N LEU A 437 1.22 -22.56 -3.13
CA LEU A 437 1.93 -23.72 -3.68
C LEU A 437 1.06 -24.98 -3.61
N ALA A 438 1.36 -25.95 -4.46
CA ALA A 438 0.84 -27.29 -4.31
C ALA A 438 1.33 -27.95 -3.01
N PRO A 439 0.66 -29.01 -2.50
CA PRO A 439 1.17 -29.79 -1.39
C PRO A 439 2.58 -30.32 -1.68
N GLY A 440 3.49 -30.18 -0.71
CA GLY A 440 4.89 -30.58 -0.90
C GLY A 440 5.80 -30.08 0.23
N THR A 441 7.08 -30.40 0.11
CA THR A 441 8.12 -29.91 1.04
C THR A 441 9.13 -29.10 0.25
N TYR A 442 9.38 -27.87 0.69
CA TYR A 442 10.10 -26.85 -0.04
C TYR A 442 11.27 -26.28 0.75
N THR A 443 12.21 -25.68 0.04
CA THR A 443 13.29 -24.88 0.59
C THR A 443 13.14 -23.44 0.13
N PHE A 444 12.98 -22.52 1.08
CA PHE A 444 12.80 -21.10 0.84
C PHE A 444 14.11 -20.35 0.99
N LYS A 445 14.40 -19.44 0.08
CA LYS A 445 15.48 -18.47 0.16
C LYS A 445 14.90 -17.06 0.22
N PHE A 446 15.36 -16.27 1.20
CA PHE A 446 15.00 -14.88 1.40
C PHE A 446 16.22 -14.00 1.09
N GLU A 447 16.05 -13.02 0.20
CA GLU A 447 17.10 -12.12 -0.26
C GLU A 447 16.60 -10.67 -0.13
N ALA A 448 17.32 -9.83 0.62
CA ALA A 448 17.03 -8.41 0.74
C ALA A 448 18.33 -7.59 0.59
N ALA A 449 18.24 -6.40 0.00
CA ALA A 449 19.38 -5.51 -0.16
C ALA A 449 19.99 -5.19 1.22
N GLU A 450 21.32 -5.27 1.33
CA GLU A 450 22.08 -5.00 2.55
C GLU A 450 21.90 -6.03 3.70
N TYR A 451 21.30 -7.20 3.41
CA TYR A 451 21.12 -8.29 4.38
C TYR A 451 21.77 -9.58 3.90
N TYR A 452 22.17 -10.43 4.85
CA TYR A 452 22.60 -11.78 4.53
C TYR A 452 21.40 -12.61 4.08
N ASP A 453 21.60 -13.38 3.01
CA ASP A 453 20.60 -14.36 2.55
C ASP A 453 20.23 -15.33 3.67
N THR A 454 18.93 -15.62 3.78
CA THR A 454 18.43 -16.60 4.74
C THR A 454 17.77 -17.75 4.00
N THR A 455 18.17 -18.99 4.29
CA THR A 455 17.59 -20.19 3.68
C THR A 455 16.95 -21.07 4.76
N ILE A 456 15.71 -21.50 4.50
CA ILE A 456 14.93 -22.35 5.41
C ILE A 456 14.41 -23.55 4.63
N SER A 457 14.83 -24.73 5.05
CA SER A 457 14.48 -26.01 4.41
C SER A 457 13.38 -26.75 5.16
N ASN A 458 12.79 -27.76 4.50
CA ASN A 458 11.75 -28.62 5.06
C ASN A 458 10.45 -27.91 5.44
N VAL A 459 10.10 -26.85 4.71
CA VAL A 459 8.81 -26.16 4.85
C VAL A 459 7.75 -26.98 4.13
N THR A 460 6.78 -27.51 4.85
CA THR A 460 5.81 -28.49 4.31
C THR A 460 4.41 -27.88 4.24
N LEU A 461 3.73 -28.04 3.12
CA LEU A 461 2.29 -27.87 2.94
C LEU A 461 1.66 -29.25 2.76
N SER A 462 0.72 -29.62 3.62
CA SER A 462 0.06 -30.93 3.63
C SER A 462 -1.13 -31.02 2.65
N SER A 463 -1.72 -29.88 2.30
CA SER A 463 -2.83 -29.74 1.35
C SER A 463 -2.83 -28.36 0.73
N TYR A 464 -3.64 -28.13 -0.31
CA TYR A 464 -3.86 -26.80 -0.90
C TYR A 464 -4.50 -25.80 0.06
N PHE A 465 -5.21 -26.28 1.07
CA PHE A 465 -5.87 -25.47 2.10
C PHE A 465 -5.08 -25.40 3.42
N SER A 466 -3.83 -25.81 3.42
CA SER A 466 -2.97 -25.70 4.61
C SER A 466 -2.26 -24.34 4.66
N VAL A 467 -1.98 -23.90 5.88
CA VAL A 467 -1.19 -22.71 6.17
C VAL A 467 0.08 -23.13 6.88
N ASN A 468 1.22 -22.64 6.44
CA ASN A 468 2.47 -22.72 7.17
C ASN A 468 2.95 -21.29 7.45
N GLU A 469 2.97 -20.91 8.72
CA GLU A 469 3.46 -19.59 9.14
C GLU A 469 4.98 -19.62 9.28
N LEU A 470 5.65 -18.80 8.47
CA LEU A 470 7.11 -18.74 8.41
C LEU A 470 7.57 -17.27 8.50
N ASN A 471 7.71 -16.77 9.73
CA ASN A 471 8.29 -15.46 9.98
C ASN A 471 9.81 -15.53 9.89
N VAL A 472 10.43 -14.56 9.19
CA VAL A 472 11.87 -14.58 8.92
C VAL A 472 12.51 -13.29 9.41
N ARG A 473 13.58 -13.45 10.20
CA ARG A 473 14.39 -12.33 10.66
C ARG A 473 15.74 -12.37 9.95
N MET A 474 16.02 -11.34 9.13
CA MET A 474 17.26 -11.23 8.36
C MET A 474 18.31 -10.40 9.09
N ARG A 475 19.57 -10.84 8.99
CA ARG A 475 20.71 -10.14 9.61
C ARG A 475 21.30 -9.15 8.59
N PRO A 476 21.52 -7.88 8.94
CA PRO A 476 22.16 -6.92 8.05
C PRO A 476 23.62 -7.29 7.77
N LEU A 477 24.11 -6.98 6.55
CA LEU A 477 25.50 -7.19 6.13
C LEU A 477 26.48 -6.30 6.93
N ILE A 478 26.04 -5.09 7.19
CA ILE A 478 26.74 -4.17 8.10
C ILE A 478 25.90 -4.08 9.35
N PRO A 479 26.45 -4.36 10.53
CA PRO A 479 25.71 -4.16 11.78
C PRO A 479 25.17 -2.72 11.80
N VAL A 480 23.88 -2.54 11.99
CA VAL A 480 23.32 -1.21 12.17
C VAL A 480 23.86 -0.66 13.47
N PRO A 481 24.61 0.45 13.47
CA PRO A 481 25.04 1.07 14.72
C PRO A 481 23.80 1.41 15.56
N VAL A 482 23.97 1.55 16.86
CA VAL A 482 22.95 1.89 17.85
C VAL A 482 21.74 2.65 17.29
N GLU A 483 20.55 2.13 17.47
CA GLU A 483 19.33 2.82 17.11
C GLU A 483 18.84 3.67 18.28
N LEU A 484 18.96 4.99 18.10
CA LEU A 484 18.55 5.97 19.10
C LEU A 484 17.04 6.19 19.01
N ALA A 485 16.30 5.82 20.05
CA ALA A 485 14.85 6.01 20.13
C ALA A 485 14.49 7.46 20.52
N SER A 486 15.31 8.11 21.35
CA SER A 486 15.11 9.50 21.74
C SER A 486 16.41 10.15 22.20
N PHE A 487 16.52 11.47 22.01
CA PHE A 487 17.56 12.31 22.58
C PHE A 487 16.95 13.66 22.96
N THR A 488 16.96 13.97 24.26
CA THR A 488 16.29 15.12 24.84
C THR A 488 17.17 15.82 25.86
N ALA A 489 16.88 17.09 26.15
CA ALA A 489 17.54 17.85 27.21
C ALA A 489 16.51 18.46 28.17
N ILE A 490 16.90 18.59 29.43
CA ILE A 490 16.16 19.28 30.46
C ILE A 490 17.08 20.33 31.10
N VAL A 491 16.65 21.58 31.12
CA VAL A 491 17.38 22.68 31.76
C VAL A 491 16.78 22.97 33.13
N LEU A 492 17.63 22.91 34.15
CA LEU A 492 17.24 23.29 35.50
C LEU A 492 18.30 24.25 36.08
N ASN A 493 17.99 25.53 36.23
CA ASN A 493 18.93 26.58 36.55
C ASN A 493 20.09 26.64 35.52
N LYS A 494 21.33 26.40 35.97
CA LYS A 494 22.54 26.37 35.14
C LYS A 494 22.99 24.97 34.75
N ASN A 495 22.14 23.96 35.00
CA ASN A 495 22.47 22.58 34.72
C ASN A 495 21.64 22.09 33.53
N VAL A 496 22.28 21.36 32.64
CA VAL A 496 21.64 20.67 31.52
C VAL A 496 21.74 19.18 31.76
N THR A 497 20.59 18.51 31.79
CA THR A 497 20.50 17.04 31.84
C THR A 497 20.15 16.53 30.44
N LEU A 498 21.06 15.82 29.82
CA LEU A 498 20.88 15.14 28.54
C LEU A 498 20.38 13.72 28.82
N ASN A 499 19.30 13.31 28.18
CA ASN A 499 18.76 11.97 28.30
C ASN A 499 18.62 11.36 26.89
N TRP A 500 19.04 10.11 26.74
CA TRP A 500 18.78 9.38 25.49
C TRP A 500 18.43 7.93 25.77
N VAL A 501 17.72 7.34 24.82
CA VAL A 501 17.25 5.98 24.88
C VAL A 501 17.70 5.26 23.62
N THR A 502 18.27 4.09 23.75
CA THR A 502 18.58 3.20 22.64
C THR A 502 17.57 2.07 22.61
N SER A 503 17.00 1.76 21.43
CA SER A 503 16.12 0.60 21.23
C SER A 503 16.93 -0.70 21.20
N SER A 504 18.13 -0.63 20.63
CA SER A 504 19.10 -1.73 20.57
C SER A 504 20.51 -1.18 20.43
N GLU A 505 21.51 -1.97 20.77
CA GLU A 505 22.92 -1.64 20.58
C GLU A 505 23.64 -2.83 19.95
N ILE A 506 24.51 -2.55 18.97
CA ILE A 506 25.39 -3.56 18.38
C ILE A 506 26.80 -3.03 18.41
N ASN A 507 27.70 -3.80 19.00
CA ASN A 507 29.12 -3.48 19.12
C ASN A 507 29.42 -2.12 19.79
N ASN A 508 28.45 -1.55 20.54
CA ASN A 508 28.53 -0.22 21.13
C ASN A 508 29.51 -0.16 22.28
N ARG A 509 30.65 0.52 22.09
CA ARG A 509 31.62 0.85 23.14
C ARG A 509 31.07 1.91 24.10
N GLY A 510 30.36 2.94 23.54
CA GLY A 510 29.83 4.02 24.36
C GLY A 510 29.54 5.29 23.58
N PHE A 511 29.27 6.34 24.33
CA PHE A 511 28.85 7.63 23.83
C PHE A 511 29.77 8.74 24.32
N GLU A 512 30.46 9.45 23.41
CA GLU A 512 31.07 10.75 23.70
C GLU A 512 29.96 11.82 23.66
N ILE A 513 29.86 12.60 24.71
CA ILE A 513 28.95 13.73 24.81
C ILE A 513 29.71 14.98 24.38
N GLU A 514 29.23 15.68 23.39
CA GLU A 514 29.88 16.85 22.83
C GLU A 514 28.96 18.07 22.90
N ARG A 515 29.56 19.22 23.24
CA ARG A 515 28.90 20.52 23.29
C ARG A 515 29.57 21.51 22.35
N LYS A 516 28.76 22.34 21.73
CA LYS A 516 29.14 23.52 20.96
C LYS A 516 28.55 24.78 21.61
N VAL A 517 29.34 25.81 21.78
CA VAL A 517 28.90 27.12 22.21
C VAL A 517 28.50 27.96 21.00
N ILE A 518 27.22 28.37 20.94
CA ILE A 518 26.68 29.19 19.83
C ILE A 518 26.89 30.69 20.13
N SER A 519 26.53 31.13 21.34
CA SER A 519 26.76 32.47 21.81
C SER A 519 27.03 32.46 23.31
N LEU A 520 27.98 33.32 23.75
CA LEU A 520 28.16 33.68 25.14
C LEU A 520 27.93 35.20 25.24
N GLN A 521 27.40 35.69 26.34
CA GLN A 521 27.22 37.11 26.59
C GLN A 521 28.56 37.85 26.76
N SER A 522 29.66 37.16 26.94
CA SER A 522 31.00 37.69 26.91
C SER A 522 31.81 36.99 25.81
N SER A 523 32.09 37.75 24.74
CA SER A 523 32.90 37.45 23.58
C SER A 523 33.84 36.23 23.69
N VAL A 524 33.51 35.11 23.12
CA VAL A 524 34.22 34.18 22.22
C VAL A 524 33.28 33.07 21.80
N SER A 525 32.77 33.08 20.59
CA SER A 525 32.09 31.92 20.00
C SER A 525 33.15 30.91 19.58
N ASN A 526 33.20 29.77 20.26
CA ASN A 526 33.97 28.64 19.79
C ASN A 526 33.06 27.81 18.87
N SER A 527 33.32 27.82 17.57
CA SER A 527 32.44 27.25 16.56
C SER A 527 32.49 25.72 16.46
N GLU A 528 33.29 25.07 17.30
CA GLU A 528 33.52 23.63 17.23
C GLU A 528 32.84 22.88 18.40
N TYR A 529 32.52 21.61 18.17
CA TYR A 529 32.07 20.70 19.22
C TYR A 529 33.27 20.22 20.02
N HIS A 530 33.13 20.26 21.33
CA HIS A 530 34.11 19.74 22.30
C HIS A 530 33.51 18.62 23.13
N MET A 531 34.25 17.55 23.32
CA MET A 531 33.89 16.47 24.20
C MET A 531 33.81 16.98 25.64
N ILE A 532 32.70 16.72 26.33
CA ILE A 532 32.44 17.09 27.71
C ILE A 532 32.23 15.89 28.64
N GLY A 533 32.09 14.68 28.09
CA GLY A 533 31.92 13.46 28.85
C GLY A 533 31.89 12.22 27.96
N PHE A 534 31.95 11.06 28.64
CA PHE A 534 31.82 9.74 28.01
C PHE A 534 30.98 8.85 28.94
N LEU A 535 30.08 8.07 28.34
CA LEU A 535 29.33 7.02 29.00
C LEU A 535 29.54 5.69 28.27
N GLU A 536 29.85 4.63 29.00
CA GLU A 536 30.00 3.30 28.41
C GLU A 536 28.69 2.78 27.86
N GLY A 537 28.75 2.08 26.73
CA GLY A 537 27.64 1.39 26.11
C GLY A 537 27.45 0.00 26.68
N ASN A 538 26.40 -0.69 26.22
CA ASN A 538 26.10 -2.06 26.66
C ASN A 538 26.58 -3.13 25.66
N GLY A 539 27.51 -2.79 24.76
CA GLY A 539 28.03 -3.74 23.78
C GLY A 539 26.96 -4.13 22.74
N THR A 540 26.56 -5.39 22.73
CA THR A 540 25.49 -5.86 21.86
C THR A 540 24.29 -6.29 22.70
N THR A 541 23.17 -5.60 22.56
CA THR A 541 21.90 -5.89 23.25
C THR A 541 20.69 -5.47 22.44
N THR A 542 19.63 -6.24 22.50
CA THR A 542 18.30 -5.92 21.92
C THR A 542 17.36 -5.30 22.95
N GLU A 543 17.83 -5.10 24.18
CA GLU A 543 17.05 -4.46 25.24
C GLU A 543 17.17 -2.93 25.14
N THR A 544 16.08 -2.25 25.39
CA THR A 544 16.08 -0.78 25.54
C THR A 544 16.98 -0.35 26.69
N LYS A 545 17.91 0.57 26.41
CA LYS A 545 18.82 1.13 27.43
C LYS A 545 18.59 2.62 27.58
N TYR A 546 18.71 3.09 28.82
CA TYR A 546 18.49 4.47 29.22
C TYR A 546 19.80 5.08 29.70
N TYR A 547 20.11 6.27 29.20
CA TYR A 547 21.31 7.00 29.53
C TYR A 547 20.98 8.42 29.97
N SER A 548 21.77 8.94 30.90
CA SER A 548 21.63 10.32 31.39
C SER A 548 23.01 10.91 31.67
N PHE A 549 23.24 12.15 31.24
CA PHE A 549 24.43 12.92 31.51
C PHE A 549 24.05 14.31 32.00
N ILE A 550 24.72 14.81 33.06
CA ILE A 550 24.42 16.12 33.64
C ILE A 550 25.64 17.00 33.52
N GLU A 551 25.50 18.07 32.76
CA GLU A 551 26.47 19.17 32.75
C GLU A 551 26.02 20.25 33.74
N LYS A 552 26.95 20.67 34.63
CA LYS A 552 26.61 21.56 35.77
C LYS A 552 27.26 22.93 35.58
N GLU A 553 26.60 23.94 36.16
CA GLU A 553 27.11 25.33 36.34
C GLU A 553 27.52 26.00 35.01
N LEU A 554 26.73 25.78 33.96
CA LEU A 554 26.98 26.42 32.65
C LEU A 554 26.85 27.93 32.73
N PRO A 555 27.75 28.67 32.09
CA PRO A 555 27.58 30.11 31.88
C PRO A 555 26.28 30.41 31.09
N ALA A 556 25.77 31.62 31.26
CA ALA A 556 24.65 32.08 30.43
C ALA A 556 25.08 32.14 28.96
N GLY A 557 24.21 31.61 28.08
CA GLY A 557 24.48 31.51 26.66
C GLY A 557 23.67 30.45 25.97
N SER A 558 23.91 30.29 24.66
CA SER A 558 23.25 29.32 23.81
C SER A 558 24.18 28.18 23.48
N TYR A 559 23.70 26.96 23.61
CA TYR A 559 24.47 25.75 23.47
C TYR A 559 23.80 24.76 22.55
N GLN A 560 24.61 24.02 21.76
CA GLN A 560 24.18 22.84 21.03
C GLN A 560 24.87 21.61 21.57
N TYR A 561 24.15 20.50 21.60
CA TYR A 561 24.64 19.20 22.04
C TYR A 561 24.51 18.16 20.97
N ARG A 562 25.43 17.21 20.96
CA ARG A 562 25.32 15.97 20.22
C ARG A 562 25.97 14.84 21.02
N ILE A 563 25.58 13.63 20.73
CA ILE A 563 26.28 12.43 21.18
C ILE A 563 26.96 11.78 19.99
N LYS A 564 28.18 11.32 20.19
CA LYS A 564 28.94 10.54 19.22
C LYS A 564 29.01 9.11 19.77
N GLN A 565 28.19 8.23 19.20
CA GLN A 565 28.24 6.81 19.49
C GLN A 565 29.48 6.21 18.84
N ILE A 566 30.21 5.34 19.57
CA ILE A 566 31.46 4.72 19.11
C ILE A 566 31.36 3.22 19.33
N ASP A 567 31.72 2.44 18.32
CA ASP A 567 31.78 0.99 18.38
C ASP A 567 33.18 0.51 18.86
N PHE A 568 33.28 -0.74 19.28
CA PHE A 568 34.56 -1.32 19.72
C PHE A 568 35.61 -1.38 18.60
N ASP A 569 35.21 -1.34 17.34
CA ASP A 569 36.10 -1.26 16.17
C ASP A 569 36.54 0.16 15.81
N GLY A 570 36.00 1.18 16.53
CA GLY A 570 36.31 2.59 16.34
C GLY A 570 35.44 3.30 15.32
N THR A 571 34.51 2.62 14.67
CA THR A 571 33.47 3.27 13.85
C THR A 571 32.56 4.12 14.73
N PHE A 572 32.00 5.19 14.22
CA PHE A 572 31.18 6.10 15.00
C PHE A 572 30.04 6.74 14.20
N LYS A 573 29.01 7.20 14.92
CA LYS A 573 27.88 7.94 14.39
C LYS A 573 27.51 9.12 15.30
N TYR A 574 27.15 10.26 14.69
CA TYR A 574 26.65 11.43 15.42
C TYR A 574 25.14 11.47 15.50
N PHE A 575 24.61 11.84 16.67
CA PHE A 575 23.21 12.16 16.89
C PHE A 575 23.14 13.58 17.49
N ASN A 576 22.53 14.50 16.78
CA ASN A 576 22.40 15.88 17.21
C ASN A 576 21.14 16.10 18.01
N LEU A 577 21.21 16.86 19.10
CA LEU A 577 20.02 17.40 19.75
C LEU A 577 19.37 18.41 18.80
N THR A 578 18.07 18.30 18.58
CA THR A 578 17.35 19.13 17.61
C THR A 578 17.13 20.55 18.11
N GLU A 579 17.07 20.74 19.42
CA GLU A 579 16.85 22.04 20.06
C GLU A 579 18.18 22.70 20.47
N THR A 580 18.22 24.01 20.42
CA THR A 580 19.29 24.84 21.03
C THR A 580 18.94 25.06 22.49
N ILE A 581 19.90 24.86 23.37
CA ILE A 581 19.72 25.01 24.81
C ILE A 581 20.12 26.42 25.22
N GLU A 582 19.19 27.14 25.82
CA GLU A 582 19.41 28.49 26.34
C GLU A 582 19.57 28.45 27.88
N ILE A 583 20.65 29.03 28.36
CA ILE A 583 20.88 29.27 29.79
C ILE A 583 20.76 30.77 30.03
N ASP A 584 19.60 31.17 30.62
CA ASP A 584 19.31 32.53 30.88
C ASP A 584 19.86 33.02 32.23
N LEU A 585 20.23 34.30 32.29
CA LEU A 585 20.49 34.98 33.54
C LEU A 585 19.21 35.65 34.06
N PRO A 586 19.07 35.79 35.39
CA PRO A 586 17.98 36.58 35.96
C PRO A 586 17.92 37.97 35.34
N ALA A 587 16.74 38.37 34.90
CA ALA A 587 16.51 39.70 34.28
C ALA A 587 16.43 40.83 35.30
N VAL A 588 16.09 40.48 36.56
CA VAL A 588 15.87 41.45 37.65
C VAL A 588 16.58 41.00 38.92
N LEU A 589 16.98 41.98 39.75
CA LEU A 589 17.45 41.73 41.08
C LEU A 589 16.22 41.51 42.00
N GLU A 590 16.20 40.37 42.68
CA GLU A 590 15.06 39.95 43.48
C GLU A 590 15.53 39.25 44.77
N LEU A 591 14.85 39.56 45.88
CA LEU A 591 14.96 38.83 47.13
C LEU A 591 13.68 37.98 47.31
N ALA A 592 13.76 36.66 47.28
CA ALA A 592 12.61 35.80 47.49
C ALA A 592 12.24 35.66 48.95
N GLN A 593 10.97 35.34 49.25
CA GLN A 593 10.54 34.98 50.58
C GLN A 593 11.24 33.71 51.06
N ASN A 594 11.77 33.74 52.29
CA ASN A 594 12.43 32.53 52.86
C ASN A 594 11.44 31.37 52.97
N TYR A 595 11.93 30.15 52.77
CA TYR A 595 11.13 28.94 52.88
C TYR A 595 11.89 27.84 53.65
N PRO A 596 11.24 27.19 54.66
CA PRO A 596 9.89 27.48 55.17
C PRO A 596 9.82 28.83 55.88
N ASN A 597 8.60 29.41 55.99
CA ASN A 597 8.29 30.60 56.81
C ASN A 597 6.80 30.50 57.23
N PRO A 598 6.48 30.29 58.52
CA PRO A 598 7.40 30.17 59.67
C PRO A 598 8.38 29.02 59.58
N PHE A 599 9.52 29.09 60.29
CA PHE A 599 10.61 28.09 60.26
C PHE A 599 11.09 27.69 61.65
N ASN A 600 11.76 26.48 61.76
CA ASN A 600 12.36 25.96 62.98
C ASN A 600 13.49 24.95 62.64
N PRO A 601 14.72 25.11 63.09
CA PRO A 601 15.36 26.38 63.38
C PRO A 601 15.98 27.00 62.10
N SER A 602 15.98 26.27 60.98
CA SER A 602 16.62 26.69 59.72
C SER A 602 15.62 27.06 58.62
N THR A 603 16.02 27.96 57.74
CA THR A 603 15.28 28.37 56.56
C THR A 603 16.22 28.73 55.43
N MET A 604 15.75 28.58 54.17
CA MET A 604 16.52 28.92 52.99
C MET A 604 16.05 30.28 52.41
N ILE A 605 16.97 31.19 52.21
CA ILE A 605 16.76 32.47 51.55
C ILE A 605 17.32 32.41 50.15
N LYS A 606 16.52 32.75 49.14
CA LYS A 606 16.93 32.80 47.73
C LYS A 606 16.94 34.23 47.25
N TYR A 607 17.90 34.57 46.39
CA TYR A 607 17.97 35.88 45.74
C TYR A 607 18.58 35.75 44.34
N SER A 608 18.23 36.66 43.45
CA SER A 608 18.79 36.73 42.08
C SER A 608 19.52 38.04 41.84
N ILE A 609 20.58 37.96 41.07
CA ILE A 609 21.38 39.12 40.63
C ILE A 609 21.32 39.18 39.11
N PRO A 610 20.77 40.25 38.51
CA PRO A 610 20.66 40.36 37.06
C PRO A 610 22.00 40.64 36.39
N ASN A 611 22.05 40.44 35.10
CA ASN A 611 23.17 40.88 34.30
C ASN A 611 23.09 42.40 34.05
N ALA A 612 23.95 43.17 34.73
CA ALA A 612 24.01 44.61 34.58
C ALA A 612 24.68 45.07 33.21
N GLY A 613 24.93 44.12 32.30
CA GLY A 613 25.53 44.45 31.00
C GLY A 613 27.07 44.73 31.02
N THR A 614 27.63 44.88 32.21
CA THR A 614 29.07 45.23 32.38
C THR A 614 29.96 43.98 32.67
N GLY A 615 29.35 42.83 32.92
CA GLY A 615 30.07 41.61 33.32
C GLY A 615 30.76 41.68 34.69
N LEU A 616 30.59 42.79 35.43
CA LEU A 616 31.22 43.00 36.74
C LEU A 616 30.34 42.39 37.85
N ALA A 617 31.00 41.90 38.89
CA ALA A 617 30.35 41.43 40.09
C ALA A 617 29.81 42.60 40.93
N LEU A 618 28.60 42.52 41.42
CA LEU A 618 28.01 43.49 42.35
C LEU A 618 28.46 43.21 43.78
N SER A 619 28.66 44.24 44.58
CA SER A 619 28.85 44.12 46.04
C SER A 619 27.54 43.73 46.67
N VAL A 620 27.42 42.53 47.23
CA VAL A 620 26.17 42.00 47.78
C VAL A 620 26.31 41.76 49.26
N THR A 621 25.40 42.34 50.06
CA THR A 621 25.24 42.02 51.49
C THR A 621 23.83 41.52 51.75
N LEU A 622 23.75 40.41 52.53
CA LEU A 622 22.48 39.89 53.05
C LEU A 622 22.60 39.78 54.57
N LYS A 623 21.81 40.54 55.29
CA LYS A 623 21.88 40.64 56.74
C LYS A 623 20.54 40.34 57.38
N VAL A 624 20.56 39.83 58.60
CA VAL A 624 19.37 39.57 59.44
C VAL A 624 19.34 40.53 60.58
N TYR A 625 18.14 41.06 60.88
CA TYR A 625 17.88 42.05 61.89
C TYR A 625 16.74 41.63 62.82
N ASP A 626 16.76 42.09 64.06
CA ASP A 626 15.62 42.00 64.97
C ASP A 626 14.57 43.07 64.67
N VAL A 627 13.47 43.09 65.43
CA VAL A 627 12.35 44.07 65.31
C VAL A 627 12.72 45.48 65.65
N LEU A 628 13.86 45.69 66.32
CA LEU A 628 14.39 47.00 66.65
C LEU A 628 15.42 47.52 65.66
N GLY A 629 15.72 46.75 64.61
CA GLY A 629 16.70 47.09 63.60
C GLY A 629 18.15 46.78 63.93
N LYS A 630 18.39 46.04 65.04
CA LYS A 630 19.71 45.61 65.41
C LYS A 630 20.13 44.45 64.56
N GLU A 631 21.32 44.51 63.96
CA GLU A 631 21.89 43.44 63.19
C GLU A 631 22.15 42.18 64.06
N ILE A 632 21.61 41.08 63.66
CA ILE A 632 21.79 39.74 64.31
C ILE A 632 22.94 39.00 63.65
N THR A 633 22.98 38.94 62.31
CA THR A 633 24.05 38.26 61.63
C THR A 633 24.14 38.78 60.17
N THR A 634 25.31 38.68 59.56
CA THR A 634 25.55 38.86 58.15
C THR A 634 25.69 37.46 57.49
N LEU A 635 24.77 37.15 56.55
CA LEU A 635 24.76 35.85 55.83
C LEU A 635 25.62 35.89 54.57
N VAL A 636 25.66 37.04 53.88
CA VAL A 636 26.46 37.26 52.67
C VAL A 636 27.10 38.63 52.75
N ASN A 637 28.39 38.71 52.40
CA ASN A 637 29.13 39.99 52.28
C ASN A 637 30.29 39.77 51.32
N GLU A 638 29.96 39.74 50.01
CA GLU A 638 30.94 39.44 48.95
C GLU A 638 30.49 39.95 47.60
N TYR A 639 31.40 40.00 46.63
CA TYR A 639 31.09 40.32 45.22
C TYR A 639 30.45 39.07 44.56
N LYS A 640 29.26 39.23 43.95
CA LYS A 640 28.54 38.19 43.22
C LYS A 640 28.33 38.62 41.78
N THR A 641 28.56 37.67 40.87
CA THR A 641 28.22 37.79 39.43
C THR A 641 26.72 37.57 39.23
N ALA A 642 26.23 37.91 38.04
CA ALA A 642 24.85 37.57 37.67
C ALA A 642 24.52 36.10 37.90
N GLY A 643 23.35 35.79 38.47
CA GLY A 643 22.93 34.46 38.80
C GLY A 643 21.91 34.38 39.93
N SER A 644 21.39 33.17 40.19
CA SER A 644 20.50 32.87 41.31
C SER A 644 21.31 32.21 42.44
N TYR A 645 21.09 32.70 43.65
CA TYR A 645 21.83 32.28 44.85
C TYR A 645 20.87 31.81 45.94
N LYS A 646 21.37 30.98 46.81
CA LYS A 646 20.66 30.50 47.99
C LYS A 646 21.62 30.49 49.17
N VAL A 647 21.11 30.85 50.35
CA VAL A 647 21.83 30.78 51.61
C VAL A 647 20.93 30.25 52.72
N GLU A 648 21.45 29.37 53.54
CA GLU A 648 20.74 28.88 54.69
C GLU A 648 20.94 29.81 55.87
N PHE A 649 19.86 30.10 56.59
CA PHE A 649 19.89 30.81 57.85
C PHE A 649 19.46 29.84 58.97
N ASP A 650 20.37 29.56 59.88
CA ASP A 650 20.10 28.83 61.11
C ASP A 650 19.97 29.79 62.31
N ALA A 651 18.78 29.79 62.87
CA ALA A 651 18.41 30.61 64.02
C ALA A 651 18.44 29.87 65.38
N GLY A 652 19.22 28.77 65.49
CA GLY A 652 19.24 27.87 66.66
C GLY A 652 19.52 28.58 67.98
N GLY A 653 20.19 29.77 68.00
CA GLY A 653 20.48 30.55 69.16
C GLY A 653 19.47 31.70 69.48
N LEU A 654 18.42 31.86 68.66
CA LEU A 654 17.49 33.00 68.73
C LEU A 654 16.16 32.62 69.38
N SER A 655 15.43 33.56 69.98
CA SER A 655 14.08 33.39 70.53
C SER A 655 13.02 33.33 69.45
N SER A 656 11.91 32.59 69.64
CA SER A 656 10.75 32.68 68.75
C SER A 656 10.29 34.12 68.59
N GLY A 657 10.00 34.51 67.36
CA GLY A 657 9.62 35.87 67.08
C GLY A 657 9.75 36.25 65.59
N VAL A 658 9.55 37.53 65.34
CA VAL A 658 9.68 38.13 64.01
C VAL A 658 11.08 38.71 63.87
N TYR A 659 11.69 38.45 62.73
CA TYR A 659 12.96 38.99 62.29
C TYR A 659 12.83 39.50 60.87
N TYR A 660 13.79 40.28 60.38
CA TYR A 660 13.86 40.81 59.06
C TYR A 660 15.19 40.43 58.43
N TYR A 661 15.19 40.14 57.15
CA TYR A 661 16.44 40.03 56.39
C TYR A 661 16.42 41.01 55.22
N GLN A 662 17.53 41.60 54.95
CA GLN A 662 17.74 42.63 53.96
C GLN A 662 18.87 42.27 53.03
N LEU A 663 18.52 42.25 51.74
CA LEU A 663 19.49 42.19 50.64
C LEU A 663 19.83 43.59 50.21
N ARG A 664 21.10 43.90 50.10
CA ARG A 664 21.63 45.12 49.48
C ARG A 664 22.62 44.73 48.39
N ALA A 665 22.42 45.26 47.18
CA ALA A 665 23.33 45.10 46.07
C ALA A 665 23.40 46.46 45.32
N ASP A 666 24.54 47.15 45.46
CA ASP A 666 24.69 48.55 45.06
C ASP A 666 23.57 49.45 45.62
N ASP A 667 22.76 50.07 44.72
CA ASP A 667 21.66 50.97 45.11
C ASP A 667 20.33 50.22 45.43
N TYR A 668 20.30 48.90 45.19
CA TYR A 668 19.12 48.08 45.47
C TYR A 668 19.10 47.68 46.94
N ILE A 669 17.95 47.87 47.58
CA ILE A 669 17.70 47.41 48.95
C ILE A 669 16.30 46.80 49.00
N GLU A 670 16.21 45.55 49.40
CA GLU A 670 14.96 44.86 49.65
C GLU A 670 14.97 44.18 51.02
N THR A 671 13.88 44.33 51.78
CA THR A 671 13.74 43.73 53.11
C THR A 671 12.50 42.89 53.19
N LYS A 672 12.65 41.65 53.71
CA LYS A 672 11.53 40.72 53.94
C LYS A 672 11.50 40.24 55.37
N LYS A 673 10.28 39.85 55.80
CA LYS A 673 10.01 39.32 57.13
C LYS A 673 10.18 37.82 57.17
N LEU A 674 10.80 37.31 58.26
CA LEU A 674 10.82 35.90 58.60
C LEU A 674 10.27 35.69 60.01
N VAL A 675 9.65 34.51 60.25
CA VAL A 675 9.01 34.16 61.51
C VAL A 675 9.61 32.85 62.01
N LEU A 676 10.32 32.97 63.17
CA LEU A 676 10.88 31.85 63.87
C LEU A 676 9.87 31.29 64.87
N ILE A 677 9.62 29.98 64.86
CA ILE A 677 8.75 29.26 65.79
C ILE A 677 9.59 28.12 66.37
N ARG A 678 9.71 28.06 67.68
CA ARG A 678 10.32 26.94 68.39
C ARG A 678 9.28 26.05 69.01
#